data_7a1aa62877e6ebc0a208b6530d1783be
#
_entry.id   7a1aa62877e6ebc0a208b6530d1783be
#
_cell.length_a   1.000
_cell.length_b   1.000
_cell.length_c   1.000
_cell.angle_alpha   90.00
_cell.angle_beta   90.00
_cell.angle_gamma   90.00
#
_symmetry.space_group_name_H-M   'P 1'
#
loop_
_entity.id
_entity.type
_entity.pdbx_description
1 polymer ?
#
loop_
_entity_poly.entity_id
_entity_poly.type
_entity_poly.pdbx_seq_one_letter_code
_entity_poly.pdbx_strand_id
1 'polypeptide(L)'
;MSFLGKLSLDAIPYHEPIIMVTLAVVAVIGLYVAALITKHKKWGVLWHDWLTSVDHKRLGIMYIVLAFIMLIRGFSDAIMMRTQQALATNGAAGYLPPEHYDQIFTAHGVIMIIFMAMPFMIGLMNLVLPLQIGARDVAFPFLNNLSFWLTASGAVLINISLGLGEFAKTGWVAYPPLSELAYSPGVGVDYYIWALQISGIGTTLTGVNFIATVLKMRAPGMKLMQMPIFTWTCTWANILIVASFPILTAVLALLTLDRYMGFHFFTNDGGGNAMMYINLFWAWGHPEVYILILPAFGIFSDVISTFTSKRLFGYSSMVWASGAISILGFIVWLHHFFTMGSSANVNAFFGVMTMVIAVPTGVKLFNWLFTIYRGRLRLTVPVLWTLGFMVTFTIGGMTGVLLAVPGADYVLHNSLFLIAHFHNTIIGGAVFGYLAGFAYWFPKATGFHLNERLGKASFWCWQIGFYVAFMPLYVLGFMGMTRRINHIDNPAWNLWIYIAAVGACIIMVGIILQFVQLYVSIRDRDQNRDTTGDPWNGHTLEWSTASPPQFYNFAKLPQVSDIDAFTDAKEKGTAYQRLKHYQPIHMPKNTPSGILMALGITAAGFAAIWHILWLAIVGMVGAFIVFLFRAYNNDVDYYVQPDEVARIENAHLNNVVRG
;
A
#
# COMPACT_ATOMS: atom_id res chain seq x y z
N MET A 1 -8.89 33.36 -21.28
CA MET A 1 -8.58 31.92 -21.10
C MET A 1 -9.54 31.12 -21.97
N SER A 2 -9.03 30.07 -22.65
CA SER A 2 -9.90 29.21 -23.46
C SER A 2 -10.89 28.46 -22.56
N PHE A 3 -12.06 28.10 -23.09
CA PHE A 3 -13.07 27.33 -22.33
C PHE A 3 -12.51 25.99 -21.81
N LEU A 4 -11.60 25.36 -22.54
CA LEU A 4 -10.94 24.11 -22.19
C LEU A 4 -9.55 24.31 -21.55
N GLY A 5 -9.18 25.52 -21.15
CA GLY A 5 -7.86 25.81 -20.59
C GLY A 5 -6.71 25.45 -21.53
N LYS A 6 -5.80 24.57 -21.10
CA LYS A 6 -4.70 24.03 -21.91
C LYS A 6 -5.07 22.75 -22.67
N LEU A 7 -6.26 22.17 -22.44
CA LEU A 7 -6.65 20.91 -23.06
C LEU A 7 -6.97 21.10 -24.55
N SER A 8 -6.29 20.37 -25.42
CA SER A 8 -6.49 20.33 -26.86
C SER A 8 -6.47 18.88 -27.37
N LEU A 9 -6.80 18.65 -28.61
CA LEU A 9 -6.71 17.31 -29.22
C LEU A 9 -5.28 16.80 -29.31
N ASP A 10 -4.28 17.69 -29.35
CA ASP A 10 -2.86 17.32 -29.33
C ASP A 10 -2.42 16.70 -28.00
N ALA A 11 -3.23 16.82 -26.95
CA ALA A 11 -2.99 16.14 -25.70
C ALA A 11 -3.16 14.61 -25.77
N ILE A 12 -3.79 14.10 -26.85
CA ILE A 12 -3.94 12.66 -27.05
C ILE A 12 -2.67 12.14 -27.76
N PRO A 13 -1.93 11.19 -27.17
CA PRO A 13 -0.64 10.71 -27.67
C PRO A 13 -0.81 9.73 -28.84
N TYR A 14 -1.55 10.11 -29.90
CA TYR A 14 -1.85 9.24 -31.04
C TYR A 14 -0.61 8.86 -31.87
N HIS A 15 0.49 9.55 -31.71
CA HIS A 15 1.79 9.24 -32.33
C HIS A 15 2.60 8.17 -31.57
N GLU A 16 2.14 7.79 -30.36
CA GLU A 16 2.80 6.80 -29.50
C GLU A 16 2.08 5.45 -29.56
N PRO A 17 2.48 4.49 -30.43
CA PRO A 17 1.74 3.25 -30.67
C PRO A 17 1.57 2.42 -29.39
N ILE A 18 2.58 2.38 -28.53
CA ILE A 18 2.55 1.59 -27.28
C ILE A 18 1.44 2.11 -26.36
N ILE A 19 1.32 3.42 -26.23
CA ILE A 19 0.29 4.05 -25.39
C ILE A 19 -1.09 3.79 -26.00
N MET A 20 -1.26 3.97 -27.31
CA MET A 20 -2.54 3.76 -27.99
C MET A 20 -3.02 2.31 -27.88
N VAL A 21 -2.13 1.32 -28.05
CA VAL A 21 -2.44 -0.09 -27.85
C VAL A 21 -2.83 -0.36 -26.40
N THR A 22 -2.10 0.21 -25.43
CA THR A 22 -2.42 0.07 -24.01
C THR A 22 -3.81 0.63 -23.68
N LEU A 23 -4.14 1.81 -24.19
CA LEU A 23 -5.47 2.42 -24.00
C LEU A 23 -6.58 1.57 -24.63
N ALA A 24 -6.34 1.03 -25.82
CA ALA A 24 -7.29 0.15 -26.49
C ALA A 24 -7.53 -1.13 -25.66
N VAL A 25 -6.48 -1.75 -25.14
CA VAL A 25 -6.59 -2.95 -24.28
C VAL A 25 -7.35 -2.62 -23.00
N VAL A 26 -7.04 -1.53 -22.32
CA VAL A 26 -7.74 -1.10 -21.10
C VAL A 26 -9.22 -0.81 -21.39
N ALA A 27 -9.53 -0.15 -22.52
CA ALA A 27 -10.90 0.11 -22.94
C ALA A 27 -11.68 -1.20 -23.20
N VAL A 28 -11.08 -2.16 -23.91
CA VAL A 28 -11.69 -3.47 -24.19
C VAL A 28 -11.96 -4.23 -22.88
N ILE A 29 -11.00 -4.26 -21.96
CA ILE A 29 -11.18 -4.89 -20.65
C ILE A 29 -12.32 -4.20 -19.88
N GLY A 30 -12.34 -2.86 -19.84
CA GLY A 30 -13.40 -2.10 -19.19
C GLY A 30 -14.79 -2.39 -19.74
N LEU A 31 -14.92 -2.38 -21.08
CA LEU A 31 -16.16 -2.73 -21.77
C LEU A 31 -16.59 -4.17 -21.50
N TYR A 32 -15.67 -5.11 -21.49
CA TYR A 32 -15.94 -6.50 -21.17
C TYR A 32 -16.47 -6.68 -19.74
N VAL A 33 -15.83 -6.04 -18.76
CA VAL A 33 -16.29 -6.05 -17.37
C VAL A 33 -17.67 -5.41 -17.22
N ALA A 34 -17.91 -4.26 -17.87
CA ALA A 34 -19.23 -3.61 -17.89
C ALA A 34 -20.31 -4.51 -18.50
N ALA A 35 -19.98 -5.19 -19.61
CA ALA A 35 -20.90 -6.15 -20.25
C ALA A 35 -21.22 -7.34 -19.34
N LEU A 36 -20.23 -7.87 -18.59
CA LEU A 36 -20.46 -8.94 -17.60
C LEU A 36 -21.39 -8.47 -16.46
N ILE A 37 -21.14 -7.28 -15.89
CA ILE A 37 -21.97 -6.69 -14.82
C ILE A 37 -23.41 -6.52 -15.32
N THR A 38 -23.58 -6.03 -16.54
CA THR A 38 -24.88 -5.84 -17.19
C THR A 38 -25.58 -7.17 -17.43
N LYS A 39 -24.89 -8.15 -18.04
CA LYS A 39 -25.40 -9.50 -18.29
C LYS A 39 -25.92 -10.17 -17.01
N HIS A 40 -25.17 -10.04 -15.92
CA HIS A 40 -25.53 -10.64 -14.63
C HIS A 40 -26.42 -9.75 -13.76
N LYS A 41 -26.86 -8.57 -14.25
CA LYS A 41 -27.72 -7.60 -13.53
C LYS A 41 -27.15 -7.19 -12.17
N LYS A 42 -25.83 -6.99 -12.07
CA LYS A 42 -25.11 -6.73 -10.81
C LYS A 42 -24.85 -5.24 -10.53
N TRP A 43 -25.35 -4.32 -11.34
CA TRP A 43 -25.16 -2.87 -11.11
C TRP A 43 -25.69 -2.41 -9.76
N GLY A 44 -26.89 -2.89 -9.34
CA GLY A 44 -27.45 -2.58 -8.02
C GLY A 44 -26.55 -3.07 -6.86
N VAL A 45 -26.05 -4.31 -6.96
CA VAL A 45 -25.10 -4.87 -5.97
C VAL A 45 -23.81 -4.06 -5.95
N LEU A 46 -23.25 -3.72 -7.13
CA LEU A 46 -22.06 -2.90 -7.21
C LEU A 46 -22.26 -1.54 -6.53
N TRP A 47 -23.37 -0.87 -6.80
CA TRP A 47 -23.65 0.44 -6.23
C TRP A 47 -23.92 0.38 -4.73
N HIS A 48 -24.91 -0.42 -4.31
CA HIS A 48 -25.38 -0.40 -2.92
C HIS A 48 -24.46 -1.15 -1.95
N ASP A 49 -23.84 -2.24 -2.41
CA ASP A 49 -23.04 -3.08 -1.53
C ASP A 49 -21.55 -2.75 -1.52
N TRP A 50 -21.03 -2.10 -2.59
CA TRP A 50 -19.61 -1.82 -2.73
C TRP A 50 -19.31 -0.32 -2.81
N LEU A 51 -19.78 0.37 -3.87
CA LEU A 51 -19.35 1.75 -4.12
C LEU A 51 -19.80 2.73 -3.02
N THR A 52 -20.94 2.48 -2.38
CA THR A 52 -21.47 3.30 -1.28
C THR A 52 -21.23 2.70 0.10
N SER A 53 -20.54 1.56 0.18
CA SER A 53 -20.31 0.84 1.44
C SER A 53 -19.48 1.67 2.42
N VAL A 54 -19.87 1.58 3.69
CA VAL A 54 -19.09 2.10 4.82
C VAL A 54 -18.50 0.96 5.67
N ASP A 55 -18.82 -0.30 5.36
CA ASP A 55 -18.27 -1.48 6.03
C ASP A 55 -16.75 -1.56 5.79
N HIS A 56 -15.98 -1.51 6.86
CA HIS A 56 -14.53 -1.53 6.82
C HIS A 56 -13.96 -2.74 6.07
N LYS A 57 -14.63 -3.91 6.12
CA LYS A 57 -14.17 -5.13 5.44
C LYS A 57 -14.30 -5.02 3.92
N ARG A 58 -15.44 -4.49 3.44
CA ARG A 58 -15.67 -4.24 2.01
C ARG A 58 -14.70 -3.19 1.48
N LEU A 59 -14.49 -2.11 2.23
CA LEU A 59 -13.50 -1.10 1.90
C LEU A 59 -12.08 -1.69 1.87
N GLY A 60 -11.74 -2.57 2.82
CA GLY A 60 -10.48 -3.28 2.81
C GLY A 60 -10.26 -4.10 1.53
N ILE A 61 -11.28 -4.83 1.08
CA ILE A 61 -11.24 -5.56 -0.19
C ILE A 61 -11.09 -4.60 -1.38
N MET A 62 -11.81 -3.47 -1.40
CA MET A 62 -11.72 -2.47 -2.46
C MET A 62 -10.30 -1.87 -2.55
N TYR A 63 -9.66 -1.56 -1.41
CA TYR A 63 -8.26 -1.14 -1.36
C TYR A 63 -7.30 -2.20 -1.92
N ILE A 64 -7.49 -3.48 -1.58
CA ILE A 64 -6.67 -4.59 -2.09
C ILE A 64 -6.85 -4.76 -3.60
N VAL A 65 -8.09 -4.65 -4.10
CA VAL A 65 -8.38 -4.71 -5.56
C VAL A 65 -7.69 -3.55 -6.28
N LEU A 66 -7.79 -2.32 -5.75
CA LEU A 66 -7.07 -1.16 -6.30
C LEU A 66 -5.56 -1.42 -6.33
N ALA A 67 -4.99 -1.94 -5.24
CA ALA A 67 -3.57 -2.26 -5.16
C ALA A 67 -3.14 -3.30 -6.21
N PHE A 68 -3.94 -4.34 -6.47
CA PHE A 68 -3.64 -5.33 -7.52
C PHE A 68 -3.74 -4.75 -8.93
N ILE A 69 -4.70 -3.86 -9.20
CA ILE A 69 -4.79 -3.13 -10.47
C ILE A 69 -3.52 -2.29 -10.69
N MET A 70 -3.12 -1.56 -9.65
CA MET A 70 -1.94 -0.70 -9.71
C MET A 70 -0.63 -1.51 -9.71
N LEU A 71 -0.60 -2.71 -9.14
CA LEU A 71 0.51 -3.66 -9.28
C LEU A 71 0.73 -4.05 -10.75
N ILE A 72 -0.34 -4.42 -11.46
CA ILE A 72 -0.26 -4.76 -12.89
C ILE A 72 0.29 -3.56 -13.67
N ARG A 73 -0.27 -2.36 -13.43
CA ARG A 73 0.14 -1.13 -14.12
C ARG A 73 1.61 -0.79 -13.84
N GLY A 74 2.02 -0.70 -12.58
CA GLY A 74 3.38 -0.33 -12.21
C GLY A 74 4.42 -1.40 -12.55
N PHE A 75 4.05 -2.68 -12.50
CA PHE A 75 4.94 -3.77 -12.93
C PHE A 75 5.12 -3.80 -14.45
N SER A 76 4.09 -3.44 -15.22
CA SER A 76 4.22 -3.27 -16.68
C SER A 76 5.29 -2.22 -17.02
N ASP A 77 5.32 -1.10 -16.30
CA ASP A 77 6.37 -0.09 -16.47
C ASP A 77 7.77 -0.67 -16.13
N ALA A 78 7.88 -1.48 -15.07
CA ALA A 78 9.14 -2.10 -14.69
C ALA A 78 9.68 -3.07 -15.76
N ILE A 79 8.81 -3.90 -16.34
CA ILE A 79 9.17 -4.82 -17.43
C ILE A 79 9.58 -4.04 -18.67
N MET A 80 8.85 -2.98 -19.01
CA MET A 80 9.19 -2.13 -20.15
C MET A 80 10.56 -1.48 -19.99
N MET A 81 10.86 -0.90 -18.82
CA MET A 81 12.18 -0.32 -18.52
C MET A 81 13.29 -1.36 -18.58
N ARG A 82 13.09 -2.53 -17.99
CA ARG A 82 14.10 -3.58 -17.96
C ARG A 82 14.35 -4.16 -19.35
N THR A 83 13.31 -4.31 -20.17
CA THR A 83 13.43 -4.73 -21.58
C THR A 83 14.16 -3.67 -22.40
N GLN A 84 13.86 -2.38 -22.20
CA GLN A 84 14.60 -1.29 -22.86
C GLN A 84 16.09 -1.39 -22.56
N GLN A 85 16.47 -1.51 -21.29
CA GLN A 85 17.88 -1.61 -20.89
C GLN A 85 18.58 -2.85 -21.47
N ALA A 86 17.88 -3.98 -21.58
CA ALA A 86 18.44 -5.20 -22.15
C ALA A 86 18.62 -5.10 -23.69
N LEU A 87 17.73 -4.39 -24.38
CA LEU A 87 17.82 -4.20 -25.84
C LEU A 87 18.71 -3.03 -26.24
N ALA A 88 18.84 -2.02 -25.41
CA ALA A 88 19.63 -0.82 -25.67
C ALA A 88 21.08 -0.98 -25.18
N THR A 89 21.77 -1.99 -25.70
CA THR A 89 23.17 -2.33 -25.39
C THR A 89 24.02 -2.26 -26.66
N ASN A 90 25.32 -2.07 -26.53
CA ASN A 90 26.30 -2.08 -27.63
C ASN A 90 25.93 -1.09 -28.76
N GLY A 91 25.46 0.10 -28.44
CA GLY A 91 25.05 1.13 -29.39
C GLY A 91 23.67 0.97 -30.00
N ALA A 92 22.90 -0.02 -29.60
CA ALA A 92 21.48 -0.13 -29.99
C ALA A 92 20.61 0.85 -29.21
N ALA A 93 19.65 1.50 -29.89
CA ALA A 93 18.75 2.49 -29.25
C ALA A 93 17.66 1.85 -28.38
N GLY A 94 17.43 0.53 -28.51
CA GLY A 94 16.28 -0.12 -27.90
C GLY A 94 14.96 0.17 -28.61
N TYR A 95 13.83 0.18 -27.88
CA TYR A 95 12.49 0.34 -28.46
C TYR A 95 11.69 1.49 -27.87
N LEU A 96 12.10 2.06 -26.72
CA LEU A 96 11.40 3.17 -26.07
C LEU A 96 12.08 4.50 -26.40
N PRO A 97 11.32 5.54 -26.80
CA PRO A 97 11.82 6.91 -26.82
C PRO A 97 12.28 7.33 -25.41
N PRO A 98 13.37 8.14 -25.29
CA PRO A 98 13.87 8.60 -23.99
C PRO A 98 12.81 9.27 -23.12
N GLU A 99 11.98 10.13 -23.69
CA GLU A 99 10.91 10.81 -22.98
C GLU A 99 9.85 9.86 -22.43
N HIS A 100 9.50 8.81 -23.18
CA HIS A 100 8.58 7.79 -22.71
C HIS A 100 9.21 6.97 -21.57
N TYR A 101 10.51 6.63 -21.69
CA TYR A 101 11.24 5.97 -20.61
C TYR A 101 11.21 6.77 -19.31
N ASP A 102 11.42 8.09 -19.36
CA ASP A 102 11.43 8.95 -18.19
C ASP A 102 10.04 9.07 -17.54
N GLN A 103 8.98 9.06 -18.34
CA GLN A 103 7.61 9.04 -17.83
C GLN A 103 7.30 7.73 -17.07
N ILE A 104 7.57 6.57 -17.70
CA ILE A 104 7.29 5.27 -17.06
C ILE A 104 8.19 5.01 -15.87
N PHE A 105 9.42 5.49 -15.89
CA PHE A 105 10.33 5.45 -14.76
C PHE A 105 9.76 6.22 -13.56
N THR A 106 9.24 7.42 -13.77
CA THR A 106 8.61 8.22 -12.73
C THR A 106 7.29 7.60 -12.28
N ALA A 107 6.44 7.16 -13.23
CA ALA A 107 5.16 6.53 -12.96
C ALA A 107 5.32 5.23 -12.16
N HIS A 108 6.29 4.38 -12.51
CA HIS A 108 6.59 3.16 -11.77
C HIS A 108 6.82 3.44 -10.28
N GLY A 109 7.71 4.40 -9.96
CA GLY A 109 8.02 4.72 -8.56
C GLY A 109 6.81 5.24 -7.79
N VAL A 110 6.05 6.19 -8.36
CA VAL A 110 4.85 6.76 -7.75
C VAL A 110 3.76 5.71 -7.57
N ILE A 111 3.48 4.92 -8.60
CA ILE A 111 2.44 3.89 -8.58
C ILE A 111 2.75 2.81 -7.55
N MET A 112 3.97 2.30 -7.53
CA MET A 112 4.32 1.17 -6.67
C MET A 112 4.34 1.54 -5.19
N ILE A 113 4.74 2.76 -4.85
CA ILE A 113 4.76 3.24 -3.45
C ILE A 113 3.38 3.72 -3.03
N ILE A 114 2.82 4.71 -3.72
CA ILE A 114 1.62 5.44 -3.27
C ILE A 114 0.31 4.73 -3.64
N PHE A 115 0.24 4.06 -4.80
CA PHE A 115 -1.01 3.51 -5.33
C PHE A 115 -1.07 1.97 -5.34
N MET A 116 0.04 1.28 -5.02
CA MET A 116 0.04 -0.16 -4.82
C MET A 116 0.34 -0.53 -3.36
N ALA A 117 1.50 -0.17 -2.83
CA ALA A 117 1.92 -0.60 -1.50
C ALA A 117 1.05 0.02 -0.39
N MET A 118 0.79 1.34 -0.44
CA MET A 118 -0.08 2.00 0.53
C MET A 118 -1.51 1.47 0.52
N PRO A 119 -2.24 1.38 -0.61
CA PRO A 119 -3.57 0.80 -0.63
C PRO A 119 -3.61 -0.67 -0.20
N PHE A 120 -2.60 -1.47 -0.54
CA PHE A 120 -2.56 -2.86 -0.09
C PHE A 120 -2.50 -2.96 1.44
N MET A 121 -1.58 -2.20 2.03
CA MET A 121 -1.43 -2.10 3.48
C MET A 121 -2.74 -1.61 4.14
N ILE A 122 -3.30 -0.50 3.67
CA ILE A 122 -4.53 0.08 4.21
C ILE A 122 -5.70 -0.91 4.06
N GLY A 123 -5.73 -1.67 2.95
CA GLY A 123 -6.71 -2.71 2.73
C GLY A 123 -6.65 -3.81 3.78
N LEU A 124 -5.47 -4.32 4.10
CA LEU A 124 -5.27 -5.31 5.14
C LEU A 124 -5.59 -4.76 6.55
N MET A 125 -5.21 -3.50 6.83
CA MET A 125 -5.59 -2.83 8.08
C MET A 125 -7.11 -2.72 8.21
N ASN A 126 -7.79 -2.27 7.17
CA ASN A 126 -9.26 -2.20 7.15
C ASN A 126 -9.91 -3.56 7.39
N LEU A 127 -9.40 -4.59 6.72
CA LEU A 127 -9.97 -5.93 6.83
C LEU A 127 -9.85 -6.51 8.24
N VAL A 128 -8.72 -6.29 8.92
CA VAL A 128 -8.31 -7.10 10.07
C VAL A 128 -8.29 -6.33 11.39
N LEU A 129 -7.80 -5.07 11.40
CA LEU A 129 -7.54 -4.35 12.64
C LEU A 129 -8.79 -4.21 13.53
N PRO A 130 -9.99 -3.80 13.02
CA PRO A 130 -11.19 -3.72 13.86
C PRO A 130 -11.59 -5.09 14.45
N LEU A 131 -11.41 -6.17 13.69
CA LEU A 131 -11.66 -7.53 14.17
C LEU A 131 -10.68 -7.94 15.27
N GLN A 132 -9.40 -7.62 15.14
CA GLN A 132 -8.38 -7.95 16.14
C GLN A 132 -8.61 -7.28 17.48
N ILE A 133 -9.16 -6.07 17.48
CA ILE A 133 -9.46 -5.34 18.72
C ILE A 133 -10.88 -5.60 19.25
N GLY A 134 -11.65 -6.45 18.60
CA GLY A 134 -13.02 -6.76 18.99
C GLY A 134 -14.02 -5.64 18.72
N ALA A 135 -13.75 -4.75 17.77
CA ALA A 135 -14.61 -3.64 17.40
C ALA A 135 -15.68 -4.04 16.37
N ARG A 136 -16.85 -3.43 16.45
CA ARG A 136 -17.94 -3.64 15.47
C ARG A 136 -17.69 -2.94 14.14
N ASP A 137 -16.96 -1.82 14.15
CA ASP A 137 -16.57 -1.04 12.97
C ASP A 137 -15.36 -0.15 13.32
N VAL A 138 -14.88 0.64 12.37
CA VAL A 138 -13.95 1.76 12.63
C VAL A 138 -14.66 2.93 13.30
N ALA A 139 -13.88 3.85 13.92
CA ALA A 139 -14.44 4.99 14.64
C ALA A 139 -15.25 5.95 13.74
N PHE A 140 -14.81 6.13 12.48
CA PHE A 140 -15.43 7.04 11.52
C PHE A 140 -15.70 6.36 10.18
N PRO A 141 -16.79 5.56 10.06
CA PRO A 141 -17.07 4.76 8.84
C PRO A 141 -17.20 5.60 7.57
N PHE A 142 -17.83 6.78 7.66
CA PHE A 142 -17.93 7.71 6.51
C PHE A 142 -16.54 8.22 6.05
N LEU A 143 -15.68 8.62 6.99
CA LEU A 143 -14.32 9.07 6.65
C LEU A 143 -13.51 7.95 6.02
N ASN A 144 -13.73 6.69 6.42
CA ASN A 144 -13.10 5.54 5.82
C ASN A 144 -13.49 5.34 4.34
N ASN A 145 -14.79 5.49 4.04
CA ASN A 145 -15.28 5.46 2.66
C ASN A 145 -14.71 6.62 1.83
N LEU A 146 -14.71 7.83 2.37
CA LEU A 146 -14.14 9.01 1.70
C LEU A 146 -12.64 8.83 1.45
N SER A 147 -11.88 8.31 2.42
CA SER A 147 -10.44 8.03 2.28
C SER A 147 -10.14 7.11 1.11
N PHE A 148 -10.92 6.04 0.97
CA PHE A 148 -10.78 5.13 -0.17
C PHE A 148 -11.00 5.85 -1.50
N TRP A 149 -12.08 6.61 -1.61
CA TRP A 149 -12.42 7.29 -2.87
C TRP A 149 -11.43 8.39 -3.23
N LEU A 150 -10.86 9.10 -2.26
CA LEU A 150 -9.77 10.05 -2.51
C LEU A 150 -8.50 9.35 -2.97
N THR A 151 -8.15 8.22 -2.40
CA THR A 151 -7.02 7.41 -2.87
C THR A 151 -7.23 6.90 -4.30
N ALA A 152 -8.42 6.38 -4.59
CA ALA A 152 -8.81 5.95 -5.92
C ALA A 152 -8.80 7.12 -6.94
N SER A 153 -9.21 8.33 -6.53
CA SER A 153 -9.13 9.54 -7.35
C SER A 153 -7.71 9.87 -7.79
N GLY A 154 -6.75 9.83 -6.87
CA GLY A 154 -5.33 10.00 -7.21
C GLY A 154 -4.84 8.96 -8.22
N ALA A 155 -5.21 7.68 -8.02
CA ALA A 155 -4.88 6.59 -8.95
C ALA A 155 -5.53 6.82 -10.34
N VAL A 156 -6.76 7.32 -10.40
CA VAL A 156 -7.45 7.66 -11.65
C VAL A 156 -6.70 8.77 -12.39
N LEU A 157 -6.29 9.85 -11.69
CA LEU A 157 -5.56 10.95 -12.32
C LEU A 157 -4.24 10.49 -12.96
N ILE A 158 -3.45 9.65 -12.26
CA ILE A 158 -2.23 9.08 -12.85
C ILE A 158 -2.53 8.24 -14.09
N ASN A 159 -3.61 7.46 -14.09
CA ASN A 159 -3.97 6.66 -15.26
C ASN A 159 -4.53 7.51 -16.41
N ILE A 160 -5.22 8.62 -16.12
CA ILE A 160 -5.66 9.59 -17.14
C ILE A 160 -4.45 10.20 -17.87
N SER A 161 -3.35 10.49 -17.17
CA SER A 161 -2.14 11.06 -17.80
C SER A 161 -1.52 10.18 -18.89
N LEU A 162 -1.83 8.87 -18.90
CA LEU A 162 -1.41 7.96 -19.96
C LEU A 162 -2.09 8.28 -21.30
N GLY A 163 -3.33 8.75 -21.27
CA GLY A 163 -4.14 9.00 -22.47
C GLY A 163 -4.38 10.47 -22.79
N LEU A 164 -4.13 11.36 -21.82
CA LEU A 164 -4.33 12.80 -21.97
C LEU A 164 -3.12 13.55 -21.39
N GLY A 165 -2.29 14.07 -22.29
CA GLY A 165 -1.06 14.75 -21.95
C GLY A 165 0.11 13.80 -21.73
N GLU A 166 0.83 14.02 -20.65
CA GLU A 166 2.02 13.26 -20.26
C GLU A 166 2.05 13.12 -18.74
N PHE A 167 2.83 12.16 -18.24
CA PHE A 167 3.18 12.12 -16.82
C PHE A 167 4.54 12.81 -16.58
N ALA A 168 4.87 13.07 -15.29
CA ALA A 168 6.13 13.71 -14.92
C ALA A 168 7.35 12.90 -15.40
N LYS A 169 8.41 13.59 -15.83
CA LYS A 169 9.71 13.02 -16.24
C LYS A 169 10.81 13.27 -15.20
N THR A 170 10.42 13.52 -13.96
CA THR A 170 11.27 14.06 -12.89
C THR A 170 11.85 12.99 -11.94
N GLY A 171 11.45 11.74 -12.12
CA GLY A 171 11.55 10.74 -11.08
C GLY A 171 10.48 10.93 -9.99
N TRP A 172 10.22 9.91 -9.19
CA TRP A 172 9.12 9.88 -8.21
C TRP A 172 9.24 10.91 -7.08
N VAL A 173 10.43 11.45 -6.84
CA VAL A 173 10.70 12.48 -5.82
C VAL A 173 10.50 13.91 -6.30
N ALA A 174 10.41 14.13 -7.63
CA ALA A 174 10.12 15.40 -8.28
C ALA A 174 10.97 16.60 -7.79
N TYR A 175 12.29 16.45 -7.71
CA TYR A 175 13.18 17.51 -7.22
C TYR A 175 13.19 18.74 -8.12
N PRO A 176 13.12 19.97 -7.54
CA PRO A 176 13.52 21.18 -8.25
C PRO A 176 15.03 21.13 -8.59
N PRO A 177 15.48 21.77 -9.69
CA PRO A 177 14.69 22.61 -10.59
C PRO A 177 13.89 21.83 -11.64
N LEU A 178 14.10 20.51 -11.80
CA LEU A 178 13.47 19.73 -12.88
C LEU A 178 11.93 19.74 -12.80
N SER A 179 11.35 19.81 -11.60
CA SER A 179 9.89 19.91 -11.39
C SER A 179 9.32 21.34 -11.55
N GLU A 180 10.18 22.36 -11.71
CA GLU A 180 9.73 23.71 -11.92
C GLU A 180 9.15 23.93 -13.33
N LEU A 181 8.33 24.97 -13.49
CA LEU A 181 7.64 25.25 -14.74
C LEU A 181 8.62 25.53 -15.90
N ALA A 182 9.78 26.13 -15.62
CA ALA A 182 10.80 26.41 -16.62
C ALA A 182 11.40 25.15 -17.27
N TYR A 183 11.51 24.05 -16.52
CA TYR A 183 12.11 22.79 -16.99
C TYR A 183 11.09 21.72 -17.33
N SER A 184 9.89 21.81 -16.77
CA SER A 184 8.76 20.91 -17.02
C SER A 184 7.49 21.72 -17.29
N PRO A 185 7.38 22.39 -18.46
CA PRO A 185 6.25 23.28 -18.77
C PRO A 185 4.94 22.54 -19.05
N GLY A 186 5.00 21.26 -19.38
CA GLY A 186 3.85 20.39 -19.62
C GLY A 186 3.04 20.10 -18.36
N VAL A 187 1.99 19.32 -18.52
CA VAL A 187 1.03 18.96 -17.44
C VAL A 187 1.51 17.81 -16.57
N GLY A 188 2.64 17.18 -16.89
CA GLY A 188 3.10 15.96 -16.24
C GLY A 188 3.35 16.12 -14.74
N VAL A 189 4.05 17.19 -14.35
CA VAL A 189 4.29 17.50 -12.92
C VAL A 189 3.00 17.90 -12.22
N ASP A 190 2.05 18.51 -12.92
CA ASP A 190 0.75 18.88 -12.36
C ASP A 190 -0.10 17.64 -12.06
N TYR A 191 -0.08 16.61 -12.93
CA TYR A 191 -0.66 15.30 -12.62
C TYR A 191 -0.03 14.66 -11.39
N TYR A 192 1.29 14.70 -11.28
CA TYR A 192 2.02 14.21 -10.10
C TYR A 192 1.54 14.90 -8.81
N ILE A 193 1.51 16.24 -8.81
CA ILE A 193 1.11 17.05 -7.66
C ILE A 193 -0.32 16.71 -7.24
N TRP A 194 -1.28 16.82 -8.14
CA TRP A 194 -2.70 16.65 -7.79
C TRP A 194 -3.07 15.22 -7.43
N ALA A 195 -2.46 14.22 -8.07
CA ALA A 195 -2.67 12.83 -7.70
C ALA A 195 -2.18 12.55 -6.26
N LEU A 196 -1.00 13.06 -5.88
CA LEU A 196 -0.45 12.87 -4.54
C LEU A 196 -1.20 13.70 -3.49
N GLN A 197 -1.60 14.93 -3.80
CA GLN A 197 -2.36 15.79 -2.88
C GLN A 197 -3.70 15.14 -2.50
N ILE A 198 -4.46 14.70 -3.49
CA ILE A 198 -5.79 14.13 -3.25
C ILE A 198 -5.67 12.80 -2.49
N SER A 199 -4.76 11.91 -2.92
CA SER A 199 -4.55 10.64 -2.22
C SER A 199 -3.95 10.83 -0.82
N GLY A 200 -3.07 11.82 -0.64
CA GLY A 200 -2.46 12.16 0.64
C GLY A 200 -3.47 12.62 1.69
N ILE A 201 -4.48 13.40 1.28
CA ILE A 201 -5.60 13.76 2.16
C ILE A 201 -6.35 12.49 2.59
N GLY A 202 -6.68 11.60 1.65
CA GLY A 202 -7.32 10.31 1.94
C GLY A 202 -6.51 9.48 2.95
N THR A 203 -5.19 9.38 2.74
CA THR A 203 -4.28 8.66 3.64
C THR A 203 -4.25 9.27 5.04
N THR A 204 -4.21 10.61 5.15
CA THR A 204 -4.25 11.31 6.44
C THR A 204 -5.54 11.00 7.21
N LEU A 205 -6.69 11.03 6.53
CA LEU A 205 -7.98 10.66 7.12
C LEU A 205 -8.00 9.22 7.61
N THR A 206 -7.37 8.29 6.87
CA THR A 206 -7.18 6.90 7.30
C THR A 206 -6.39 6.83 8.61
N GLY A 207 -5.26 7.54 8.70
CA GLY A 207 -4.42 7.59 9.90
C GLY A 207 -5.19 8.04 11.14
N VAL A 208 -5.92 9.16 11.04
CA VAL A 208 -6.77 9.68 12.11
C VAL A 208 -7.83 8.66 12.53
N ASN A 209 -8.50 8.04 11.56
CA ASN A 209 -9.56 7.07 11.81
C ASN A 209 -9.04 5.83 12.56
N PHE A 210 -7.93 5.23 12.14
CA PHE A 210 -7.39 4.04 12.79
C PHE A 210 -6.82 4.35 14.19
N ILE A 211 -6.18 5.50 14.41
CA ILE A 211 -5.75 5.90 15.76
C ILE A 211 -6.99 6.02 16.67
N ALA A 212 -8.03 6.70 16.23
CA ALA A 212 -9.27 6.82 16.99
C ALA A 212 -9.91 5.46 17.26
N THR A 213 -9.95 4.58 16.27
CA THR A 213 -10.49 3.22 16.38
C THR A 213 -9.73 2.41 17.45
N VAL A 214 -8.41 2.40 17.38
CA VAL A 214 -7.58 1.67 18.37
C VAL A 214 -7.73 2.26 19.78
N LEU A 215 -7.78 3.57 19.90
CA LEU A 215 -7.86 4.20 21.22
C LEU A 215 -9.25 4.10 21.88
N LYS A 216 -10.33 4.12 21.09
CA LYS A 216 -11.71 4.26 21.59
C LYS A 216 -12.55 3.00 21.49
N MET A 217 -12.22 2.07 20.59
CA MET A 217 -13.13 0.96 20.23
C MET A 217 -12.60 -0.43 20.60
N ARG A 218 -11.51 -0.51 21.37
CA ARG A 218 -11.04 -1.81 21.89
C ARG A 218 -12.11 -2.51 22.70
N ALA A 219 -12.15 -3.83 22.56
CA ALA A 219 -13.03 -4.69 23.35
C ALA A 219 -12.82 -4.50 24.86
N PRO A 220 -13.88 -4.66 25.66
CA PRO A 220 -13.78 -4.62 27.13
C PRO A 220 -12.68 -5.52 27.67
N GLY A 221 -11.86 -4.96 28.57
CA GLY A 221 -10.71 -5.65 29.16
C GLY A 221 -9.41 -5.57 28.37
N MET A 222 -9.43 -5.24 27.07
CA MET A 222 -8.22 -5.13 26.25
C MET A 222 -7.42 -3.87 26.60
N LYS A 223 -6.39 -4.04 27.41
CA LYS A 223 -5.39 -3.00 27.69
C LYS A 223 -4.46 -2.83 26.47
N LEU A 224 -3.71 -1.72 26.43
CA LEU A 224 -2.76 -1.47 25.34
C LEU A 224 -1.77 -2.64 25.15
N MET A 225 -1.16 -3.13 26.24
CA MET A 225 -0.22 -4.26 26.20
C MET A 225 -0.89 -5.64 26.09
N GLN A 226 -2.15 -5.66 25.70
CA GLN A 226 -2.89 -6.87 25.34
C GLN A 226 -3.37 -6.86 23.88
N MET A 227 -3.06 -5.77 23.14
CA MET A 227 -3.36 -5.69 21.71
C MET A 227 -2.48 -6.66 20.91
N PRO A 228 -3.00 -7.30 19.85
CA PRO A 228 -2.18 -8.07 18.90
C PRO A 228 -1.04 -7.23 18.32
N ILE A 229 0.05 -7.90 17.95
CA ILE A 229 1.24 -7.19 17.46
C ILE A 229 0.99 -6.48 16.11
N PHE A 230 0.14 -7.07 15.23
CA PHE A 230 -0.27 -6.39 14.00
C PHE A 230 -1.02 -5.09 14.31
N THR A 231 -1.93 -5.09 15.28
CA THR A 231 -2.60 -3.87 15.74
C THR A 231 -1.60 -2.81 16.24
N TRP A 232 -0.57 -3.20 16.99
CA TRP A 232 0.48 -2.27 17.45
C TRP A 232 1.27 -1.68 16.30
N THR A 233 1.72 -2.51 15.37
CA THR A 233 2.52 -2.04 14.22
C THR A 233 1.71 -1.14 13.31
N CYS A 234 0.42 -1.44 13.11
CA CYS A 234 -0.52 -0.55 12.42
C CYS A 234 -0.73 0.76 13.18
N THR A 235 -0.81 0.74 14.51
CA THR A 235 -0.95 1.96 15.32
C THR A 235 0.26 2.88 15.12
N TRP A 236 1.47 2.34 15.20
CA TRP A 236 2.69 3.11 14.95
C TRP A 236 2.76 3.65 13.52
N ALA A 237 2.37 2.85 12.52
CA ALA A 237 2.28 3.33 11.14
C ALA A 237 1.29 4.49 10.99
N ASN A 238 0.12 4.41 11.63
CA ASN A 238 -0.88 5.48 11.56
C ASN A 238 -0.42 6.76 12.30
N ILE A 239 0.34 6.65 13.38
CA ILE A 239 0.98 7.81 14.04
C ILE A 239 1.96 8.49 13.07
N LEU A 240 2.78 7.69 12.36
CA LEU A 240 3.67 8.22 11.32
C LEU A 240 2.89 8.90 10.19
N ILE A 241 1.79 8.31 9.72
CA ILE A 241 0.93 8.91 8.68
C ILE A 241 0.45 10.29 9.11
N VAL A 242 -0.17 10.40 10.29
CA VAL A 242 -0.74 11.68 10.76
C VAL A 242 0.34 12.75 10.97
N ALA A 243 1.54 12.34 11.37
CA ALA A 243 2.64 13.28 11.60
C ALA A 243 3.37 13.70 10.30
N SER A 244 3.50 12.81 9.30
CA SER A 244 4.33 13.06 8.12
C SER A 244 3.56 13.51 6.86
N PHE A 245 2.36 12.99 6.59
CA PHE A 245 1.59 13.36 5.39
C PHE A 245 1.25 14.84 5.29
N PRO A 246 0.97 15.59 6.37
CA PRO A 246 0.83 17.04 6.30
C PRO A 246 2.07 17.74 5.75
N ILE A 247 3.28 17.20 5.98
CA ILE A 247 4.53 17.76 5.43
C ILE A 247 4.56 17.55 3.90
N LEU A 248 4.18 16.37 3.42
CA LEU A 248 4.03 16.12 1.97
C LEU A 248 3.01 17.08 1.34
N THR A 249 1.85 17.23 2.00
CA THR A 249 0.82 18.16 1.53
C THR A 249 1.36 19.59 1.43
N ALA A 250 2.10 20.04 2.43
CA ALA A 250 2.71 21.38 2.44
C ALA A 250 3.73 21.56 1.30
N VAL A 251 4.67 20.63 1.11
CA VAL A 251 5.69 20.76 0.06
C VAL A 251 5.09 20.74 -1.35
N LEU A 252 4.06 19.92 -1.58
CA LEU A 252 3.37 19.90 -2.87
C LEU A 252 2.52 21.15 -3.09
N ALA A 253 1.92 21.71 -2.05
CA ALA A 253 1.22 23.01 -2.13
C ALA A 253 2.17 24.14 -2.47
N LEU A 254 3.35 24.20 -1.86
CA LEU A 254 4.37 25.20 -2.19
C LEU A 254 4.85 25.05 -3.65
N LEU A 255 5.06 23.82 -4.13
CA LEU A 255 5.40 23.58 -5.55
C LEU A 255 4.25 23.99 -6.48
N THR A 256 3.00 23.81 -6.07
CA THR A 256 1.84 24.29 -6.83
C THR A 256 1.84 25.81 -6.95
N LEU A 257 2.14 26.52 -5.87
CA LEU A 257 2.24 27.99 -5.88
C LEU A 257 3.38 28.48 -6.80
N ASP A 258 4.55 27.84 -6.76
CA ASP A 258 5.65 28.13 -7.67
C ASP A 258 5.22 27.95 -9.14
N ARG A 259 4.56 26.85 -9.48
CA ARG A 259 4.17 26.52 -10.86
C ARG A 259 2.99 27.33 -11.39
N TYR A 260 2.00 27.64 -10.54
CA TYR A 260 0.72 28.23 -10.99
C TYR A 260 0.66 29.74 -10.79
N MET A 261 1.34 30.26 -9.78
CA MET A 261 1.23 31.66 -9.36
C MET A 261 2.56 32.41 -9.45
N GLY A 262 3.64 31.76 -9.91
CA GLY A 262 4.95 32.39 -10.05
C GLY A 262 5.60 32.76 -8.72
N PHE A 263 5.30 32.03 -7.65
CA PHE A 263 6.07 32.11 -6.40
C PHE A 263 7.45 31.46 -6.61
N HIS A 264 8.37 31.71 -5.70
CA HIS A 264 9.76 31.26 -5.81
C HIS A 264 10.23 30.59 -4.51
N PHE A 265 9.42 29.66 -3.95
CA PHE A 265 9.83 28.93 -2.75
C PHE A 265 11.05 28.06 -3.01
N PHE A 266 11.14 27.45 -4.21
CA PHE A 266 12.17 26.46 -4.56
C PHE A 266 13.10 26.93 -5.68
N THR A 267 12.73 27.98 -6.42
CA THR A 267 13.50 28.51 -7.54
C THR A 267 14.66 29.38 -7.03
N ASN A 268 15.91 28.89 -7.16
CA ASN A 268 17.09 29.57 -6.62
C ASN A 268 17.28 30.96 -7.19
N ASP A 269 17.11 31.14 -8.49
CA ASP A 269 17.28 32.43 -9.18
C ASP A 269 16.26 33.49 -8.71
N GLY A 270 15.12 33.06 -8.21
CA GLY A 270 14.10 33.92 -7.63
C GLY A 270 14.25 34.18 -6.12
N GLY A 271 15.37 33.74 -5.52
CA GLY A 271 15.61 33.86 -4.07
C GLY A 271 15.04 32.70 -3.25
N GLY A 272 14.51 31.67 -3.88
CA GLY A 272 14.05 30.42 -3.24
C GLY A 272 15.20 29.47 -2.93
N ASN A 273 14.84 28.29 -2.44
CA ASN A 273 15.82 27.28 -2.04
C ASN A 273 15.34 25.86 -2.37
N ALA A 274 15.93 25.22 -3.38
CA ALA A 274 15.64 23.85 -3.76
C ALA A 274 15.88 22.84 -2.61
N MET A 275 16.84 23.12 -1.73
CA MET A 275 17.09 22.26 -0.56
C MET A 275 15.94 22.27 0.45
N MET A 276 15.11 23.31 0.48
CA MET A 276 13.88 23.32 1.29
C MET A 276 12.90 22.24 0.80
N TYR A 277 12.71 22.11 -0.53
CA TYR A 277 11.91 21.03 -1.10
C TYR A 277 12.43 19.67 -0.66
N ILE A 278 13.73 19.43 -0.83
CA ILE A 278 14.38 18.14 -0.56
C ILE A 278 14.23 17.74 0.91
N ASN A 279 14.45 18.68 1.83
CA ASN A 279 14.26 18.43 3.27
C ASN A 279 12.80 18.14 3.62
N LEU A 280 11.86 18.93 3.15
CA LEU A 280 10.43 18.72 3.43
C LEU A 280 9.94 17.41 2.81
N PHE A 281 10.32 17.12 1.57
CA PHE A 281 9.94 15.88 0.91
C PHE A 281 10.43 14.67 1.70
N TRP A 282 11.68 14.63 2.14
CA TRP A 282 12.25 13.49 2.85
C TRP A 282 11.86 13.43 4.33
N ALA A 283 11.52 14.56 4.95
CA ALA A 283 10.90 14.58 6.28
C ALA A 283 9.56 13.81 6.30
N TRP A 284 8.86 13.71 5.16
CA TRP A 284 7.80 12.75 4.92
C TRP A 284 8.33 11.42 4.38
N GLY A 285 9.24 11.43 3.41
CA GLY A 285 9.58 10.27 2.60
C GLY A 285 10.31 9.16 3.36
N HIS A 286 11.09 9.49 4.40
CA HIS A 286 11.67 8.45 5.24
C HIS A 286 10.65 7.83 6.23
N PRO A 287 9.83 8.60 6.97
CA PRO A 287 8.68 8.03 7.67
C PRO A 287 7.79 7.14 6.80
N GLU A 288 7.60 7.48 5.51
CA GLU A 288 6.82 6.69 4.56
C GLU A 288 7.32 5.24 4.45
N VAL A 289 8.63 5.02 4.36
CA VAL A 289 9.17 3.65 4.26
C VAL A 289 8.89 2.83 5.52
N TYR A 290 8.83 3.49 6.69
CA TYR A 290 8.43 2.82 7.94
C TYR A 290 6.91 2.64 8.06
N ILE A 291 6.12 3.53 7.51
CA ILE A 291 4.66 3.33 7.37
C ILE A 291 4.40 2.03 6.60
N LEU A 292 5.13 1.79 5.52
CA LEU A 292 4.97 0.59 4.69
C LEU A 292 5.44 -0.69 5.41
N ILE A 293 6.58 -0.66 6.09
CA ILE A 293 7.18 -1.90 6.62
C ILE A 293 6.60 -2.33 7.97
N LEU A 294 6.19 -1.41 8.84
CA LEU A 294 5.73 -1.76 10.18
C LEU A 294 4.53 -2.73 10.20
N PRO A 295 3.44 -2.50 9.42
CA PRO A 295 2.35 -3.45 9.34
C PRO A 295 2.78 -4.82 8.83
N ALA A 296 3.72 -4.89 7.89
CA ALA A 296 4.29 -6.16 7.43
C ALA A 296 4.98 -6.93 8.58
N PHE A 297 5.71 -6.24 9.46
CA PHE A 297 6.31 -6.84 10.65
C PHE A 297 5.26 -7.44 11.61
N GLY A 298 4.10 -6.79 11.72
CA GLY A 298 2.97 -7.32 12.45
C GLY A 298 2.43 -8.60 11.83
N ILE A 299 2.21 -8.59 10.50
CA ILE A 299 1.76 -9.77 9.75
C ILE A 299 2.69 -10.96 9.94
N PHE A 300 4.01 -10.75 9.80
CA PHE A 300 4.98 -11.83 10.01
C PHE A 300 4.92 -12.41 11.42
N SER A 301 4.71 -11.57 12.42
CA SER A 301 4.57 -11.99 13.81
C SER A 301 3.35 -12.90 14.02
N ASP A 302 2.20 -12.50 13.47
CA ASP A 302 0.96 -13.28 13.57
C ASP A 302 1.06 -14.60 12.78
N VAL A 303 1.65 -14.58 11.59
CA VAL A 303 1.87 -15.78 10.77
C VAL A 303 2.82 -16.75 11.48
N ILE A 304 3.96 -16.27 11.99
CA ILE A 304 4.94 -17.14 12.66
C ILE A 304 4.31 -17.79 13.90
N SER A 305 3.66 -17.03 14.78
CA SER A 305 3.05 -17.59 15.99
C SER A 305 1.95 -18.59 15.67
N THR A 306 1.09 -18.32 14.70
CA THR A 306 0.02 -19.24 14.28
C THR A 306 0.58 -20.55 13.74
N PHE A 307 1.51 -20.49 12.78
CA PHE A 307 1.99 -21.68 12.07
C PHE A 307 3.11 -22.44 12.78
N THR A 308 3.69 -21.89 13.84
CA THR A 308 4.57 -22.63 14.78
C THR A 308 3.81 -23.19 15.98
N SER A 309 2.53 -22.84 16.15
CA SER A 309 1.70 -23.16 17.32
C SER A 309 2.37 -22.72 18.62
N LYS A 310 2.98 -21.54 18.64
CA LYS A 310 3.67 -20.96 19.79
C LYS A 310 3.27 -19.50 19.98
N ARG A 311 3.22 -19.07 21.24
CA ARG A 311 3.13 -17.64 21.55
C ARG A 311 4.35 -16.90 21.01
N LEU A 312 4.15 -15.67 20.55
CA LEU A 312 5.22 -14.82 20.04
C LEU A 312 6.28 -14.56 21.13
N PHE A 313 7.51 -14.94 20.85
CA PHE A 313 8.62 -14.67 21.77
C PHE A 313 8.88 -13.17 21.87
N GLY A 314 9.03 -12.67 23.10
CA GLY A 314 9.40 -11.29 23.34
C GLY A 314 8.35 -10.24 22.94
N TYR A 315 7.06 -10.51 23.14
CA TYR A 315 5.97 -9.58 22.79
C TYR A 315 6.26 -8.12 23.18
N SER A 316 6.65 -7.85 24.45
CA SER A 316 6.95 -6.49 24.91
C SER A 316 8.11 -5.87 24.13
N SER A 317 9.18 -6.62 23.89
CA SER A 317 10.31 -6.10 23.08
C SER A 317 9.94 -5.86 21.63
N MET A 318 9.00 -6.64 21.06
CA MET A 318 8.46 -6.40 19.72
C MET A 318 7.66 -5.10 19.64
N VAL A 319 6.84 -4.79 20.65
CA VAL A 319 6.08 -3.54 20.74
C VAL A 319 7.02 -2.35 20.83
N TRP A 320 7.96 -2.38 21.78
CA TRP A 320 8.91 -1.27 21.98
C TRP A 320 9.89 -1.09 20.82
N ALA A 321 10.33 -2.17 20.19
CA ALA A 321 11.14 -2.10 18.97
C ALA A 321 10.37 -1.42 17.82
N SER A 322 9.08 -1.69 17.67
CA SER A 322 8.25 -0.98 16.67
C SER A 322 8.14 0.50 16.96
N GLY A 323 7.94 0.88 18.23
CA GLY A 323 7.92 2.27 18.65
C GLY A 323 9.26 2.98 18.45
N ALA A 324 10.37 2.33 18.78
CA ALA A 324 11.71 2.85 18.56
C ALA A 324 11.98 3.12 17.08
N ILE A 325 11.63 2.18 16.18
CA ILE A 325 11.73 2.36 14.72
C ILE A 325 10.91 3.57 14.27
N SER A 326 9.68 3.72 14.78
CA SER A 326 8.81 4.84 14.41
C SER A 326 9.39 6.19 14.82
N ILE A 327 9.87 6.31 16.05
CA ILE A 327 10.47 7.56 16.56
C ILE A 327 11.76 7.89 15.81
N LEU A 328 12.66 6.90 15.67
CA LEU A 328 13.92 7.07 14.92
C LEU A 328 13.63 7.42 13.45
N GLY A 329 12.60 6.86 12.84
CA GLY A 329 12.20 7.14 11.48
C GLY A 329 11.99 8.63 11.16
N PHE A 330 11.65 9.46 12.17
CA PHE A 330 11.52 10.91 11.98
C PHE A 330 12.83 11.69 12.05
N ILE A 331 13.92 11.11 12.52
CA ILE A 331 15.17 11.85 12.77
C ILE A 331 16.33 11.38 11.89
N VAL A 332 16.04 10.70 10.76
CA VAL A 332 17.06 10.12 9.89
C VAL A 332 16.93 10.51 8.41
N TRP A 333 16.01 11.38 8.05
CA TRP A 333 15.63 11.67 6.64
C TRP A 333 16.79 12.17 5.77
N LEU A 334 17.82 12.80 6.32
CA LEU A 334 18.89 13.44 5.56
C LEU A 334 19.81 12.42 4.85
N HIS A 335 19.81 11.15 5.27
CA HIS A 335 20.58 10.12 4.57
C HIS A 335 20.14 9.92 3.11
N HIS A 336 18.95 10.38 2.71
CA HIS A 336 18.51 10.36 1.33
C HIS A 336 19.25 11.36 0.42
N PHE A 337 20.04 12.27 1.01
CA PHE A 337 20.78 13.29 0.26
C PHE A 337 22.12 13.70 0.92
N PHE A 338 22.86 12.75 1.47
CA PHE A 338 24.20 12.96 2.03
C PHE A 338 25.16 13.67 1.06
N THR A 339 24.97 13.48 -0.25
CA THR A 339 25.83 14.04 -1.31
C THR A 339 25.46 15.47 -1.72
N MET A 340 24.49 16.10 -1.07
CA MET A 340 23.97 17.41 -1.48
C MET A 340 24.51 18.60 -0.64
N GLY A 341 25.68 18.45 -0.05
CA GLY A 341 26.41 19.59 0.55
C GLY A 341 26.16 19.84 2.05
N SER A 342 25.57 18.92 2.78
CA SER A 342 25.53 18.97 4.24
C SER A 342 26.91 18.87 4.84
N SER A 343 27.14 19.51 6.02
CA SER A 343 28.45 19.45 6.68
C SER A 343 28.78 18.02 7.16
N ALA A 344 30.07 17.72 7.34
CA ALA A 344 30.54 16.42 7.81
C ALA A 344 29.90 16.03 9.16
N ASN A 345 29.75 16.97 10.08
CA ASN A 345 29.13 16.71 11.38
C ASN A 345 27.63 16.36 11.26
N VAL A 346 26.91 17.03 10.37
CA VAL A 346 25.50 16.75 10.09
C VAL A 346 25.37 15.36 9.45
N ASN A 347 26.18 15.05 8.45
CA ASN A 347 26.18 13.73 7.81
C ASN A 347 26.55 12.62 8.81
N ALA A 348 27.54 12.85 9.70
CA ALA A 348 27.89 11.89 10.75
C ALA A 348 26.72 11.66 11.73
N PHE A 349 26.04 12.71 12.19
CA PHE A 349 24.86 12.57 13.06
C PHE A 349 23.76 11.72 12.41
N PHE A 350 23.33 12.09 11.20
CA PHE A 350 22.28 11.35 10.50
C PHE A 350 22.69 9.93 10.12
N GLY A 351 23.97 9.71 9.82
CA GLY A 351 24.53 8.38 9.57
C GLY A 351 24.43 7.47 10.80
N VAL A 352 24.90 7.95 11.96
CA VAL A 352 24.81 7.20 13.24
C VAL A 352 23.36 6.92 13.62
N MET A 353 22.48 7.94 13.56
CA MET A 353 21.05 7.75 13.88
C MET A 353 20.37 6.74 12.95
N THR A 354 20.75 6.72 11.67
CA THR A 354 20.24 5.73 10.70
C THR A 354 20.71 4.33 11.05
N MET A 355 21.99 4.13 11.40
CA MET A 355 22.51 2.83 11.80
C MET A 355 21.86 2.30 13.08
N VAL A 356 21.49 3.15 14.02
CA VAL A 356 20.81 2.75 15.27
C VAL A 356 19.50 2.03 15.02
N ILE A 357 18.81 2.29 13.90
CA ILE A 357 17.55 1.60 13.53
C ILE A 357 17.78 0.08 13.30
N ALA A 358 18.99 -0.33 12.98
CA ALA A 358 19.34 -1.75 12.84
C ALA A 358 19.15 -2.52 14.18
N VAL A 359 19.32 -1.87 15.32
CA VAL A 359 19.19 -2.52 16.64
C VAL A 359 17.77 -3.00 16.92
N PRO A 360 16.72 -2.14 16.93
CA PRO A 360 15.36 -2.63 17.14
C PRO A 360 14.88 -3.57 16.01
N THR A 361 15.39 -3.42 14.80
CA THR A 361 15.10 -4.34 13.69
C THR A 361 15.71 -5.72 13.96
N GLY A 362 16.95 -5.77 14.45
CA GLY A 362 17.62 -7.01 14.87
C GLY A 362 16.86 -7.73 15.99
N VAL A 363 16.36 -6.98 17.00
CA VAL A 363 15.52 -7.54 18.08
C VAL A 363 14.32 -8.28 17.49
N LYS A 364 13.66 -7.70 16.48
CA LYS A 364 12.52 -8.35 15.82
C LYS A 364 12.91 -9.64 15.11
N LEU A 365 13.98 -9.62 14.32
CA LEU A 365 14.47 -10.79 13.59
C LEU A 365 14.80 -11.94 14.55
N PHE A 366 15.52 -11.67 15.65
CA PHE A 366 15.82 -12.69 16.65
C PHE A 366 14.57 -13.19 17.35
N ASN A 367 13.59 -12.35 17.69
CA ASN A 367 12.35 -12.79 18.32
C ASN A 367 11.54 -13.70 17.39
N TRP A 368 11.51 -13.45 16.07
CA TRP A 368 10.89 -14.37 15.10
C TRP A 368 11.65 -15.71 15.04
N LEU A 369 12.99 -15.70 15.02
CA LEU A 369 13.79 -16.92 15.06
C LEU A 369 13.53 -17.72 16.34
N PHE A 370 13.48 -17.08 17.52
CA PHE A 370 13.17 -17.74 18.78
C PHE A 370 11.71 -18.26 18.84
N THR A 371 10.79 -17.59 18.14
CA THR A 371 9.41 -18.10 18.01
C THR A 371 9.40 -19.36 17.15
N ILE A 372 10.14 -19.39 16.04
CA ILE A 372 10.28 -20.58 15.17
C ILE A 372 11.01 -21.71 15.88
N TYR A 373 12.05 -21.41 16.67
CA TYR A 373 12.85 -22.40 17.35
C TYR A 373 12.03 -23.31 18.24
N ARG A 374 12.15 -24.63 18.04
CA ARG A 374 11.33 -25.68 18.69
C ARG A 374 9.82 -25.56 18.48
N GLY A 375 9.39 -24.81 17.46
CA GLY A 375 7.99 -24.79 17.02
C GLY A 375 7.68 -25.90 16.01
N ARG A 376 6.41 -26.18 15.79
CA ARG A 376 5.93 -27.15 14.77
C ARG A 376 5.58 -26.39 13.48
N LEU A 377 6.60 -25.92 12.76
CA LEU A 377 6.42 -25.09 11.57
C LEU A 377 5.70 -25.84 10.44
N ARG A 378 4.56 -25.32 10.00
CA ARG A 378 3.81 -25.84 8.84
C ARG A 378 4.10 -24.96 7.62
N LEU A 379 4.76 -25.51 6.58
CA LEU A 379 5.16 -24.80 5.37
C LEU A 379 3.96 -24.54 4.44
N THR A 380 3.14 -23.58 4.81
CA THR A 380 2.04 -23.03 4.00
C THR A 380 2.48 -21.78 3.23
N VAL A 381 1.67 -21.32 2.27
CA VAL A 381 1.98 -20.12 1.48
C VAL A 381 2.28 -18.89 2.35
N PRO A 382 1.48 -18.54 3.39
CA PRO A 382 1.84 -17.42 4.28
C PRO A 382 3.21 -17.57 4.93
N VAL A 383 3.57 -18.78 5.33
CA VAL A 383 4.87 -19.07 5.96
C VAL A 383 6.02 -18.94 4.96
N LEU A 384 5.84 -19.40 3.72
CA LEU A 384 6.87 -19.25 2.69
C LEU A 384 7.19 -17.77 2.43
N TRP A 385 6.16 -16.92 2.29
CA TRP A 385 6.36 -15.47 2.16
C TRP A 385 7.11 -14.88 3.37
N THR A 386 6.80 -15.36 4.57
CA THR A 386 7.46 -14.91 5.81
C THR A 386 8.93 -15.33 5.87
N LEU A 387 9.25 -16.59 5.50
CA LEU A 387 10.63 -17.06 5.44
C LEU A 387 11.42 -16.35 4.33
N GLY A 388 10.80 -16.14 3.17
CA GLY A 388 11.37 -15.35 2.09
C GLY A 388 11.72 -13.93 2.52
N PHE A 389 10.81 -13.29 3.27
CA PHE A 389 11.07 -11.99 3.91
C PHE A 389 12.30 -12.04 4.81
N MET A 390 12.36 -13.00 5.73
CA MET A 390 13.46 -13.05 6.72
C MET A 390 14.83 -13.04 6.08
N VAL A 391 15.00 -13.73 4.96
CA VAL A 391 16.28 -13.75 4.23
C VAL A 391 16.46 -12.46 3.42
N THR A 392 15.48 -12.10 2.60
CA THR A 392 15.60 -11.00 1.64
C THR A 392 15.69 -9.65 2.34
N PHE A 393 14.88 -9.42 3.35
CA PHE A 393 14.90 -8.18 4.13
C PHE A 393 16.17 -8.06 4.99
N THR A 394 16.73 -9.16 5.48
CA THR A 394 18.02 -9.13 6.20
C THR A 394 19.14 -8.60 5.30
N ILE A 395 19.21 -9.08 4.05
CA ILE A 395 20.15 -8.54 3.05
C ILE A 395 19.90 -7.05 2.83
N GLY A 396 18.62 -6.65 2.67
CA GLY A 396 18.23 -5.25 2.53
C GLY A 396 18.66 -4.39 3.73
N GLY A 397 18.47 -4.89 4.95
CA GLY A 397 18.89 -4.21 6.18
C GLY A 397 20.40 -4.02 6.28
N MET A 398 21.18 -5.07 5.97
CA MET A 398 22.65 -5.00 5.96
C MET A 398 23.16 -3.99 4.93
N THR A 399 22.60 -3.99 3.72
CA THR A 399 22.97 -3.03 2.67
C THR A 399 22.51 -1.61 3.01
N GLY A 400 21.43 -1.46 3.79
CA GLY A 400 20.97 -0.18 4.35
C GLY A 400 21.94 0.38 5.38
N VAL A 401 22.50 -0.46 6.26
CA VAL A 401 23.55 -0.06 7.20
C VAL A 401 24.81 0.42 6.45
N LEU A 402 25.16 -0.25 5.34
CA LEU A 402 26.29 0.20 4.50
C LEU A 402 26.02 1.59 3.91
N LEU A 403 24.81 1.84 3.35
CA LEU A 403 24.43 3.16 2.82
C LEU A 403 24.27 4.23 3.91
N ALA A 404 24.05 3.84 5.16
CA ALA A 404 24.00 4.78 6.28
C ALA A 404 25.38 5.35 6.64
N VAL A 405 26.47 4.75 6.17
CA VAL A 405 27.83 5.28 6.31
C VAL A 405 28.07 6.32 5.21
N PRO A 406 28.19 7.63 5.52
CA PRO A 406 28.31 8.68 4.50
C PRO A 406 29.42 8.43 3.48
N GLY A 407 30.60 7.96 3.94
CA GLY A 407 31.73 7.65 3.04
C GLY A 407 31.43 6.56 2.03
N ALA A 408 30.64 5.54 2.40
CA ALA A 408 30.19 4.50 1.48
C ALA A 408 29.08 5.05 0.54
N ASP A 409 28.15 5.85 1.07
CA ASP A 409 27.08 6.45 0.27
C ASP A 409 27.61 7.39 -0.80
N TYR A 410 28.68 8.15 -0.56
CA TYR A 410 29.31 9.00 -1.58
C TYR A 410 29.67 8.24 -2.86
N VAL A 411 30.03 6.96 -2.76
CA VAL A 411 30.34 6.11 -3.92
C VAL A 411 29.09 5.42 -4.49
N LEU A 412 28.14 5.03 -3.62
CA LEU A 412 26.99 4.20 -3.98
C LEU A 412 25.72 5.00 -4.24
N HIS A 413 25.72 6.30 -3.88
CA HIS A 413 24.56 7.18 -4.03
C HIS A 413 24.10 7.26 -5.48
N ASN A 414 22.79 7.14 -5.71
CA ASN A 414 22.19 7.14 -7.05
C ASN A 414 22.78 6.09 -8.03
N SER A 415 23.45 5.05 -7.54
CA SER A 415 23.86 3.89 -8.32
C SER A 415 22.79 2.79 -8.34
N LEU A 416 23.01 1.72 -9.10
CA LEU A 416 22.15 0.54 -9.08
C LEU A 416 22.24 -0.24 -7.76
N PHE A 417 23.26 -0.01 -6.93
CA PHE A 417 23.30 -0.54 -5.57
C PHE A 417 22.11 -0.04 -4.72
N LEU A 418 21.81 1.25 -4.79
CA LEU A 418 20.65 1.83 -4.12
C LEU A 418 19.34 1.19 -4.61
N ILE A 419 19.21 0.92 -5.92
CA ILE A 419 18.04 0.24 -6.49
C ILE A 419 17.89 -1.16 -5.90
N ALA A 420 18.96 -1.94 -5.84
CA ALA A 420 18.95 -3.27 -5.22
C ALA A 420 18.54 -3.19 -3.75
N HIS A 421 19.14 -2.25 -2.99
CA HIS A 421 18.85 -2.06 -1.57
C HIS A 421 17.36 -1.83 -1.31
N PHE A 422 16.75 -0.79 -1.92
CA PHE A 422 15.38 -0.48 -1.57
C PHE A 422 14.37 -1.50 -2.12
N HIS A 423 14.66 -2.23 -3.21
CA HIS A 423 13.81 -3.34 -3.62
C HIS A 423 13.91 -4.54 -2.66
N ASN A 424 15.07 -4.79 -2.04
CA ASN A 424 15.20 -5.77 -0.97
C ASN A 424 14.34 -5.43 0.25
N THR A 425 14.21 -4.14 0.58
CA THR A 425 13.38 -3.69 1.72
C THR A 425 11.92 -3.56 1.36
N ILE A 426 11.58 -3.02 0.17
CA ILE A 426 10.19 -2.81 -0.24
C ILE A 426 9.55 -4.12 -0.71
N ILE A 427 10.14 -4.84 -1.66
CA ILE A 427 9.58 -6.10 -2.16
C ILE A 427 9.78 -7.20 -1.13
N GLY A 428 11.03 -7.44 -0.73
CA GLY A 428 11.38 -8.48 0.23
C GLY A 428 10.82 -8.23 1.63
N GLY A 429 10.59 -6.98 2.00
CA GLY A 429 9.97 -6.59 3.27
C GLY A 429 8.46 -6.39 3.15
N ALA A 430 8.04 -5.25 2.61
CA ALA A 430 6.64 -4.83 2.66
C ALA A 430 5.75 -5.71 1.77
N VAL A 431 6.09 -5.90 0.48
CA VAL A 431 5.22 -6.65 -0.45
C VAL A 431 5.11 -8.12 -0.04
N PHE A 432 6.20 -8.77 0.36
CA PHE A 432 6.14 -10.15 0.87
C PHE A 432 5.27 -10.25 2.13
N GLY A 433 5.32 -9.23 3.01
CA GLY A 433 4.44 -9.14 4.17
C GLY A 433 2.97 -9.03 3.78
N TYR A 434 2.65 -8.18 2.81
CA TYR A 434 1.28 -8.01 2.36
C TYR A 434 0.74 -9.26 1.66
N LEU A 435 1.56 -9.95 0.88
CA LEU A 435 1.20 -11.22 0.25
C LEU A 435 1.05 -12.35 1.30
N ALA A 436 1.88 -12.36 2.35
CA ALA A 436 1.71 -13.26 3.48
C ALA A 436 0.36 -13.00 4.18
N GLY A 437 0.06 -11.74 4.52
CA GLY A 437 -1.19 -11.32 5.13
C GLY A 437 -2.40 -11.59 4.25
N PHE A 438 -2.30 -11.30 2.95
CA PHE A 438 -3.34 -11.62 1.99
C PHE A 438 -3.66 -13.13 1.98
N ALA A 439 -2.65 -13.98 1.87
CA ALA A 439 -2.85 -15.43 1.89
C ALA A 439 -3.35 -15.94 3.26
N TYR A 440 -2.91 -15.32 4.35
CA TYR A 440 -3.30 -15.68 5.71
C TYR A 440 -4.76 -15.34 6.01
N TRP A 441 -5.20 -14.11 5.70
CA TRP A 441 -6.56 -13.64 5.97
C TRP A 441 -7.54 -13.83 4.81
N PHE A 442 -7.11 -14.36 3.67
CA PHE A 442 -8.00 -14.60 2.53
C PHE A 442 -9.20 -15.49 2.89
N PRO A 443 -9.04 -16.63 3.61
CA PRO A 443 -10.20 -17.43 4.02
C PRO A 443 -11.16 -16.64 4.92
N LYS A 444 -10.62 -15.80 5.80
CA LYS A 444 -11.42 -14.91 6.66
C LYS A 444 -12.24 -13.92 5.83
N ALA A 445 -11.64 -13.31 4.84
CA ALA A 445 -12.27 -12.28 4.00
C ALA A 445 -13.34 -12.83 3.04
N THR A 446 -13.14 -14.06 2.55
CA THR A 446 -13.91 -14.62 1.42
C THR A 446 -14.72 -15.86 1.76
N GLY A 447 -14.38 -16.56 2.83
CA GLY A 447 -15.02 -17.82 3.25
C GLY A 447 -14.54 -19.07 2.51
N PHE A 448 -13.43 -19.01 1.76
CA PHE A 448 -12.83 -20.17 1.10
C PHE A 448 -11.30 -20.05 0.99
N HIS A 449 -10.63 -21.18 0.81
CA HIS A 449 -9.17 -21.23 0.75
C HIS A 449 -8.62 -20.91 -0.65
N LEU A 450 -7.44 -20.29 -0.68
CA LEU A 450 -6.62 -20.17 -1.89
C LEU A 450 -6.01 -21.52 -2.27
N ASN A 451 -5.81 -21.73 -3.58
CA ASN A 451 -5.11 -22.93 -4.07
C ASN A 451 -3.64 -22.90 -3.63
N GLU A 452 -3.30 -23.82 -2.74
CA GLU A 452 -1.98 -23.88 -2.08
C GLU A 452 -0.84 -24.18 -3.08
N ARG A 453 -1.08 -25.05 -4.09
CA ARG A 453 -0.06 -25.44 -5.07
C ARG A 453 0.33 -24.26 -5.96
N LEU A 454 -0.65 -23.53 -6.46
CA LEU A 454 -0.42 -22.34 -7.28
C LEU A 454 0.21 -21.21 -6.46
N GLY A 455 -0.20 -21.06 -5.18
CA GLY A 455 0.42 -20.09 -4.28
C GLY A 455 1.90 -20.37 -4.03
N LYS A 456 2.28 -21.64 -3.82
CA LYS A 456 3.68 -22.05 -3.69
C LYS A 456 4.47 -21.80 -4.99
N ALA A 457 3.90 -22.12 -6.13
CA ALA A 457 4.53 -21.86 -7.43
C ALA A 457 4.75 -20.34 -7.64
N SER A 458 3.74 -19.52 -7.34
CA SER A 458 3.86 -18.05 -7.39
C SER A 458 4.98 -17.57 -6.46
N PHE A 459 5.00 -18.00 -5.20
CA PHE A 459 6.04 -17.63 -4.24
C PHE A 459 7.45 -17.94 -4.78
N TRP A 460 7.68 -19.16 -5.28
CA TRP A 460 9.01 -19.52 -5.77
C TRP A 460 9.44 -18.72 -7.00
N CYS A 461 8.50 -18.40 -7.90
CA CYS A 461 8.80 -17.49 -9.00
C CYS A 461 9.17 -16.08 -8.50
N TRP A 462 8.45 -15.54 -7.52
CA TRP A 462 8.81 -14.27 -6.92
C TRP A 462 10.18 -14.32 -6.22
N GLN A 463 10.43 -15.34 -5.41
CA GLN A 463 11.66 -15.44 -4.60
C GLN A 463 12.90 -15.64 -5.48
N ILE A 464 12.85 -16.59 -6.42
CA ILE A 464 13.96 -16.85 -7.34
C ILE A 464 14.14 -15.66 -8.29
N GLY A 465 13.04 -15.20 -8.88
CA GLY A 465 13.04 -14.06 -9.78
C GLY A 465 13.58 -12.81 -9.11
N PHE A 466 13.27 -12.59 -7.83
CA PHE A 466 13.81 -11.48 -7.06
C PHE A 466 15.34 -11.51 -6.99
N TYR A 467 15.93 -12.62 -6.62
CA TYR A 467 17.40 -12.72 -6.54
C TYR A 467 18.07 -12.58 -7.91
N VAL A 468 17.50 -13.20 -8.94
CA VAL A 468 18.02 -13.08 -10.31
C VAL A 468 17.87 -11.65 -10.86
N ALA A 469 16.83 -10.91 -10.46
CA ALA A 469 16.62 -9.53 -10.90
C ALA A 469 17.46 -8.49 -10.16
N PHE A 470 17.65 -8.66 -8.84
CA PHE A 470 18.19 -7.57 -8.01
C PHE A 470 19.60 -7.82 -7.46
N MET A 471 20.07 -9.06 -7.29
CA MET A 471 21.46 -9.30 -6.88
C MET A 471 22.48 -8.79 -7.92
N PRO A 472 22.25 -8.95 -9.24
CA PRO A 472 23.13 -8.34 -10.24
C PRO A 472 23.25 -6.82 -10.13
N LEU A 473 22.22 -6.13 -9.63
CA LEU A 473 22.23 -4.68 -9.50
C LEU A 473 23.19 -4.19 -8.39
N TYR A 474 23.43 -4.99 -7.35
CA TYR A 474 24.50 -4.70 -6.39
C TYR A 474 25.86 -4.71 -7.06
N VAL A 475 26.12 -5.72 -7.90
CA VAL A 475 27.38 -5.82 -8.67
C VAL A 475 27.52 -4.61 -9.60
N LEU A 476 26.49 -4.30 -10.37
CA LEU A 476 26.47 -3.13 -11.26
C LEU A 476 26.67 -1.81 -10.51
N GLY A 477 26.12 -1.67 -9.31
CA GLY A 477 26.33 -0.52 -8.46
C GLY A 477 27.79 -0.37 -8.02
N PHE A 478 28.44 -1.47 -7.61
CA PHE A 478 29.89 -1.49 -7.31
C PHE A 478 30.76 -1.24 -8.56
N MET A 479 30.27 -1.59 -9.75
CA MET A 479 30.93 -1.27 -11.02
C MET A 479 30.70 0.19 -11.46
N GLY A 480 30.00 1.01 -10.66
CA GLY A 480 29.76 2.42 -10.92
C GLY A 480 28.58 2.72 -11.86
N MET A 481 27.72 1.74 -12.16
CA MET A 481 26.54 1.99 -12.99
C MET A 481 25.52 2.85 -12.23
N THR A 482 25.20 4.03 -12.80
CA THR A 482 24.21 4.94 -12.24
C THR A 482 22.78 4.44 -12.52
N ARG A 483 21.82 4.85 -11.69
CA ARG A 483 20.37 4.62 -11.94
C ARG A 483 19.85 5.53 -13.03
N ARG A 484 18.69 5.21 -13.61
CA ARG A 484 17.94 6.04 -14.58
C ARG A 484 18.50 6.08 -15.99
N ILE A 485 19.43 5.19 -16.35
CA ILE A 485 19.93 5.10 -17.72
C ILE A 485 18.99 4.23 -18.55
N ASN A 486 18.69 4.71 -19.79
CA ASN A 486 17.83 3.98 -20.74
C ASN A 486 18.63 3.22 -21.82
N HIS A 487 19.94 3.40 -21.89
CA HIS A 487 20.85 2.70 -22.82
C HIS A 487 22.18 2.35 -22.10
N ILE A 488 22.88 1.33 -22.57
CA ILE A 488 24.06 0.77 -21.92
C ILE A 488 25.23 0.79 -22.89
N ASP A 489 26.19 1.68 -22.66
CA ASP A 489 27.37 1.85 -23.51
C ASP A 489 28.57 1.00 -23.05
N ASN A 490 28.63 0.62 -21.75
CA ASN A 490 29.71 -0.17 -21.20
C ASN A 490 29.44 -1.68 -21.36
N PRO A 491 30.20 -2.39 -22.23
CA PRO A 491 29.98 -3.83 -22.45
C PRO A 491 30.15 -4.70 -21.21
N ALA A 492 30.93 -4.24 -20.22
CA ALA A 492 31.15 -4.99 -18.96
C ALA A 492 29.86 -5.12 -18.11
N TRP A 493 28.87 -4.27 -18.36
CA TRP A 493 27.58 -4.31 -17.65
C TRP A 493 26.56 -5.23 -18.31
N ASN A 494 26.71 -5.57 -19.57
CA ASN A 494 25.70 -6.26 -20.38
C ASN A 494 25.24 -7.58 -19.76
N LEU A 495 26.19 -8.44 -19.32
CA LEU A 495 25.86 -9.74 -18.72
C LEU A 495 24.91 -9.56 -17.52
N TRP A 496 25.21 -8.63 -16.63
CA TRP A 496 24.43 -8.40 -15.42
C TRP A 496 23.04 -7.83 -15.72
N ILE A 497 22.93 -6.96 -16.74
CA ILE A 497 21.66 -6.44 -17.22
C ILE A 497 20.76 -7.55 -17.80
N TYR A 498 21.34 -8.45 -18.60
CA TYR A 498 20.59 -9.59 -19.15
C TYR A 498 20.11 -10.55 -18.07
N ILE A 499 20.94 -10.86 -17.07
CA ILE A 499 20.54 -11.68 -15.93
C ILE A 499 19.39 -11.00 -15.17
N ALA A 500 19.50 -9.70 -14.91
CA ALA A 500 18.46 -8.94 -14.24
C ALA A 500 17.13 -8.91 -15.04
N ALA A 501 17.20 -8.85 -16.37
CA ALA A 501 16.02 -8.91 -17.23
C ALA A 501 15.32 -10.28 -17.15
N VAL A 502 16.08 -11.37 -17.16
CA VAL A 502 15.53 -12.72 -16.94
C VAL A 502 14.82 -12.81 -15.58
N GLY A 503 15.44 -12.28 -14.53
CA GLY A 503 14.82 -12.22 -13.20
C GLY A 503 13.49 -11.50 -13.18
N ALA A 504 13.40 -10.35 -13.85
CA ALA A 504 12.14 -9.61 -13.98
C ALA A 504 11.05 -10.41 -14.70
N CYS A 505 11.41 -11.17 -15.76
CA CYS A 505 10.49 -12.09 -16.43
C CYS A 505 10.01 -13.22 -15.51
N ILE A 506 10.87 -13.75 -14.65
CA ILE A 506 10.48 -14.79 -13.68
C ILE A 506 9.47 -14.20 -12.65
N ILE A 507 9.70 -12.97 -12.16
CA ILE A 507 8.74 -12.28 -11.28
C ILE A 507 7.40 -12.10 -12.01
N MET A 508 7.41 -11.72 -13.29
CA MET A 508 6.19 -11.61 -14.11
C MET A 508 5.39 -12.91 -14.11
N VAL A 509 6.05 -14.06 -14.29
CA VAL A 509 5.41 -15.38 -14.20
C VAL A 509 4.81 -15.57 -12.79
N GLY A 510 5.51 -15.15 -11.73
CA GLY A 510 5.02 -15.19 -10.35
C GLY A 510 3.72 -14.41 -10.17
N ILE A 511 3.64 -13.20 -10.73
CA ILE A 511 2.43 -12.35 -10.71
C ILE A 511 1.29 -13.02 -11.49
N ILE A 512 1.56 -13.53 -12.69
CA ILE A 512 0.57 -14.25 -13.49
C ILE A 512 0.01 -15.45 -12.71
N LEU A 513 0.89 -16.26 -12.11
CA LEU A 513 0.48 -17.40 -11.29
C LEU A 513 -0.39 -16.98 -10.10
N GLN A 514 -0.17 -15.81 -9.52
CA GLN A 514 -1.00 -15.27 -8.43
C GLN A 514 -2.43 -14.95 -8.91
N PHE A 515 -2.59 -14.36 -10.10
CA PHE A 515 -3.91 -14.15 -10.68
C PHE A 515 -4.58 -15.46 -11.11
N VAL A 516 -3.81 -16.41 -11.63
CA VAL A 516 -4.32 -17.77 -11.93
C VAL A 516 -4.75 -18.46 -10.63
N GLN A 517 -3.99 -18.33 -9.54
CA GLN A 517 -4.38 -18.82 -8.22
C GLN A 517 -5.73 -18.25 -7.77
N LEU A 518 -5.92 -16.93 -7.89
CA LEU A 518 -7.19 -16.27 -7.54
C LEU A 518 -8.33 -16.82 -8.41
N TYR A 519 -8.14 -16.88 -9.71
CA TYR A 519 -9.17 -17.38 -10.63
C TYR A 519 -9.57 -18.82 -10.32
N VAL A 520 -8.62 -19.73 -10.15
CA VAL A 520 -8.88 -21.14 -9.82
C VAL A 520 -9.56 -21.25 -8.46
N SER A 521 -9.10 -20.48 -7.44
CA SER A 521 -9.68 -20.51 -6.12
C SER A 521 -11.13 -20.01 -6.10
N ILE A 522 -11.44 -18.96 -6.88
CA ILE A 522 -12.82 -18.45 -7.03
C ILE A 522 -13.70 -19.45 -7.78
N ARG A 523 -13.18 -20.10 -8.81
CA ARG A 523 -13.89 -21.14 -9.57
C ARG A 523 -14.27 -22.33 -8.68
N ASP A 524 -13.32 -22.78 -7.88
CA ASP A 524 -13.44 -24.00 -7.06
C ASP A 524 -13.86 -23.68 -5.60
N ARG A 525 -14.41 -22.47 -5.33
CA ARG A 525 -14.72 -21.94 -4.00
C ARG A 525 -15.65 -22.83 -3.17
N ASP A 526 -16.64 -23.46 -3.82
CA ASP A 526 -17.61 -24.28 -3.12
C ASP A 526 -17.00 -25.56 -2.56
N GLN A 527 -15.93 -26.07 -3.21
CA GLN A 527 -15.16 -27.25 -2.75
C GLN A 527 -14.16 -26.90 -1.64
N ASN A 528 -13.68 -25.64 -1.62
CA ASN A 528 -12.64 -25.17 -0.71
C ASN A 528 -13.21 -24.23 0.38
N ARG A 529 -14.50 -24.34 0.70
CA ARG A 529 -15.18 -23.46 1.63
C ARG A 529 -14.65 -23.65 3.06
N ASP A 530 -14.36 -22.54 3.74
CA ASP A 530 -14.11 -22.54 5.18
C ASP A 530 -15.44 -22.55 5.94
N THR A 531 -15.70 -23.63 6.65
CA THR A 531 -16.91 -23.81 7.49
C THR A 531 -16.64 -23.55 8.96
N THR A 532 -15.36 -23.39 9.35
CA THR A 532 -14.95 -23.28 10.75
C THR A 532 -14.88 -21.84 11.25
N GLY A 533 -14.57 -20.89 10.36
CA GLY A 533 -14.21 -19.52 10.72
C GLY A 533 -12.80 -19.40 11.29
N ASP A 534 -12.10 -20.51 11.55
CA ASP A 534 -10.72 -20.52 12.07
C ASP A 534 -9.89 -21.64 11.42
N PRO A 535 -9.60 -21.55 10.11
CA PRO A 535 -8.95 -22.63 9.37
C PRO A 535 -7.49 -22.88 9.79
N TRP A 536 -6.89 -21.92 10.49
CA TRP A 536 -5.48 -21.98 10.89
C TRP A 536 -5.24 -22.33 12.36
N ASN A 537 -6.31 -22.40 13.16
CA ASN A 537 -6.25 -22.43 14.63
C ASN A 537 -5.55 -21.17 15.18
N GLY A 538 -6.05 -20.00 14.75
CA GLY A 538 -5.51 -18.70 15.09
C GLY A 538 -5.67 -18.33 16.57
N HIS A 539 -4.90 -17.35 17.02
CA HIS A 539 -4.82 -16.96 18.44
C HIS A 539 -5.48 -15.59 18.72
N THR A 540 -5.81 -14.82 17.68
CA THR A 540 -6.38 -13.47 17.77
C THR A 540 -7.87 -13.43 17.43
N LEU A 541 -8.56 -12.35 17.83
CA LEU A 541 -10.03 -12.26 17.82
C LEU A 541 -10.67 -12.31 16.43
N GLU A 542 -9.99 -11.93 15.36
CA GLU A 542 -10.54 -12.04 14.01
C GLU A 542 -10.93 -13.48 13.66
N TRP A 543 -10.24 -14.47 14.24
CA TRP A 543 -10.53 -15.89 14.04
C TRP A 543 -11.73 -16.39 14.82
N SER A 544 -12.23 -15.61 15.79
CA SER A 544 -13.45 -15.94 16.54
C SER A 544 -14.74 -15.62 15.79
N THR A 545 -14.67 -14.96 14.65
CA THR A 545 -15.83 -14.60 13.81
C THR A 545 -16.05 -15.59 12.68
N ALA A 546 -17.21 -15.55 12.02
CA ALA A 546 -17.47 -16.30 10.80
C ALA A 546 -16.48 -15.96 9.66
N SER A 547 -16.42 -16.80 8.64
CA SER A 547 -15.70 -16.54 7.38
C SER A 547 -16.69 -16.56 6.21
N PRO A 548 -17.02 -15.40 5.60
CA PRO A 548 -16.67 -14.02 5.98
C PRO A 548 -17.30 -13.57 7.31
N PRO A 549 -16.70 -12.58 8.01
CA PRO A 549 -17.30 -12.02 9.23
C PRO A 549 -18.63 -11.35 8.92
N GLN A 550 -19.52 -11.36 9.90
CA GLN A 550 -20.80 -10.64 9.81
C GLN A 550 -20.56 -9.14 9.62
N PHE A 551 -21.52 -8.43 9.03
CA PHE A 551 -21.36 -7.00 8.79
C PHE A 551 -21.18 -6.17 10.07
N TYR A 552 -21.72 -6.66 11.21
CA TYR A 552 -21.55 -6.07 12.54
C TYR A 552 -20.34 -6.66 13.32
N ASN A 553 -19.52 -7.52 12.75
CA ASN A 553 -18.39 -8.22 13.33
C ASN A 553 -18.74 -9.12 14.53
N PHE A 554 -19.16 -8.51 15.63
CA PHE A 554 -19.41 -9.18 16.90
C PHE A 554 -20.85 -8.92 17.41
N ALA A 555 -21.65 -9.95 17.54
CA ALA A 555 -22.97 -9.87 18.15
C ALA A 555 -22.88 -9.46 19.63
N LYS A 556 -21.88 -9.98 20.34
CA LYS A 556 -21.46 -9.57 21.68
C LYS A 556 -19.99 -9.19 21.63
N LEU A 557 -19.66 -8.03 22.21
CA LEU A 557 -18.26 -7.63 22.32
C LEU A 557 -17.49 -8.65 23.18
N PRO A 558 -16.35 -9.16 22.69
CA PRO A 558 -15.55 -10.13 23.45
C PRO A 558 -14.96 -9.47 24.70
N GLN A 559 -14.84 -10.26 25.78
CA GLN A 559 -14.12 -9.85 26.98
C GLN A 559 -12.69 -10.36 26.89
N VAL A 560 -11.71 -9.47 26.95
CA VAL A 560 -10.29 -9.80 26.76
C VAL A 560 -9.58 -9.83 28.11
N SER A 561 -8.84 -10.91 28.36
CA SER A 561 -8.03 -11.12 29.56
C SER A 561 -6.57 -11.44 29.26
N ASP A 562 -6.24 -11.90 28.06
CA ASP A 562 -4.87 -12.27 27.63
C ASP A 562 -4.53 -11.58 26.28
N ILE A 563 -3.26 -11.59 25.90
CA ILE A 563 -2.75 -11.14 24.60
C ILE A 563 -3.31 -12.02 23.48
N ASP A 564 -3.28 -13.34 23.68
CA ASP A 564 -3.84 -14.34 22.74
C ASP A 564 -5.33 -14.59 23.07
N ALA A 565 -6.14 -13.54 22.92
CA ALA A 565 -7.52 -13.49 23.41
C ALA A 565 -8.41 -14.63 22.90
N PHE A 566 -8.22 -15.09 21.65
CA PHE A 566 -9.02 -16.19 21.12
C PHE A 566 -8.52 -17.56 21.60
N THR A 567 -7.21 -17.75 21.78
CA THR A 567 -6.67 -18.96 22.43
C THR A 567 -7.17 -19.05 23.86
N ASP A 568 -7.12 -17.98 24.64
CA ASP A 568 -7.65 -17.91 26.00
C ASP A 568 -9.15 -18.27 26.04
N ALA A 569 -9.95 -17.80 25.10
CA ALA A 569 -11.36 -18.16 24.99
C ALA A 569 -11.57 -19.64 24.62
N LYS A 570 -10.73 -20.23 23.77
CA LYS A 570 -10.76 -21.68 23.45
C LYS A 570 -10.42 -22.54 24.68
N GLU A 571 -9.35 -22.18 25.38
CA GLU A 571 -8.92 -22.89 26.61
C GLU A 571 -9.96 -22.83 27.72
N LYS A 572 -10.68 -21.72 27.86
CA LYS A 572 -11.78 -21.54 28.81
C LYS A 572 -13.11 -22.16 28.34
N GLY A 573 -13.19 -22.70 27.14
CA GLY A 573 -14.42 -23.25 26.55
C GLY A 573 -15.51 -22.19 26.26
N THR A 574 -15.12 -20.90 26.10
CA THR A 574 -16.06 -19.79 25.86
C THR A 574 -16.09 -19.31 24.40
N ALA A 575 -15.20 -19.83 23.57
CA ALA A 575 -14.99 -19.35 22.17
C ALA A 575 -16.26 -19.45 21.30
N TYR A 576 -17.09 -20.48 21.48
CA TYR A 576 -18.25 -20.78 20.63
C TYR A 576 -19.56 -20.85 21.39
N GLN A 577 -19.67 -20.12 22.50
CA GLN A 577 -20.87 -20.13 23.33
C GLN A 577 -22.03 -19.40 22.65
N ARG A 578 -23.20 -20.06 22.59
CA ARG A 578 -24.46 -19.44 22.15
C ARG A 578 -24.97 -18.47 23.21
N LEU A 579 -25.38 -17.29 22.76
CA LEU A 579 -26.06 -16.35 23.64
C LEU A 579 -27.52 -16.74 23.80
N LYS A 580 -28.05 -16.57 25.03
CA LYS A 580 -29.48 -16.78 25.33
C LYS A 580 -30.35 -15.62 24.80
N HIS A 581 -29.80 -14.41 24.80
CA HIS A 581 -30.48 -13.19 24.34
C HIS A 581 -29.51 -12.32 23.57
N TYR A 582 -29.99 -11.72 22.48
CA TYR A 582 -29.27 -10.74 21.67
C TYR A 582 -29.83 -9.34 21.93
N GLN A 583 -29.02 -8.33 21.75
CA GLN A 583 -29.39 -6.91 21.85
C GLN A 583 -29.40 -6.28 20.46
N PRO A 584 -30.17 -5.19 20.24
CA PRO A 584 -30.09 -4.43 18.99
C PRO A 584 -28.67 -3.91 18.78
N ILE A 585 -28.19 -3.98 17.55
CA ILE A 585 -26.83 -3.52 17.19
C ILE A 585 -26.96 -2.24 16.36
N HIS A 586 -26.36 -1.16 16.84
CA HIS A 586 -26.28 0.10 16.13
C HIS A 586 -25.22 0.01 15.02
N MET A 587 -25.62 0.34 13.76
CA MET A 587 -24.77 0.25 12.58
C MET A 587 -24.93 1.48 11.69
N PRO A 588 -23.85 1.96 11.02
CA PRO A 588 -23.92 3.06 10.06
C PRO A 588 -24.61 2.62 8.78
N LYS A 589 -25.36 3.55 8.13
CA LYS A 589 -25.94 3.37 6.80
C LYS A 589 -24.90 3.60 5.70
N ASN A 590 -24.97 2.80 4.63
CA ASN A 590 -24.24 3.06 3.40
C ASN A 590 -24.61 4.44 2.84
N THR A 591 -23.64 5.12 2.23
CA THR A 591 -23.85 6.49 1.73
C THR A 591 -23.08 6.74 0.42
N PRO A 592 -23.69 7.38 -0.57
CA PRO A 592 -22.98 7.78 -1.79
C PRO A 592 -22.10 9.04 -1.60
N SER A 593 -22.17 9.69 -0.44
CA SER A 593 -21.50 10.98 -0.23
C SER A 593 -19.99 10.91 -0.46
N GLY A 594 -19.33 9.81 -0.04
CA GLY A 594 -17.88 9.69 -0.22
C GLY A 594 -17.46 9.65 -1.70
N ILE A 595 -18.10 8.79 -2.50
CA ILE A 595 -17.80 8.70 -3.95
C ILE A 595 -18.19 10.01 -4.68
N LEU A 596 -19.33 10.63 -4.33
CA LEU A 596 -19.75 11.88 -4.98
C LEU A 596 -18.81 13.05 -4.65
N MET A 597 -18.37 13.17 -3.40
CA MET A 597 -17.36 14.16 -3.02
C MET A 597 -16.05 13.92 -3.77
N ALA A 598 -15.57 12.68 -3.83
CA ALA A 598 -14.35 12.33 -4.51
C ALA A 598 -14.43 12.58 -6.02
N LEU A 599 -15.57 12.32 -6.66
CA LEU A 599 -15.79 12.68 -8.07
C LEU A 599 -15.68 14.19 -8.31
N GLY A 600 -16.27 15.01 -7.44
CA GLY A 600 -16.12 16.47 -7.51
C GLY A 600 -14.67 16.91 -7.34
N ILE A 601 -13.95 16.34 -6.38
CA ILE A 601 -12.53 16.63 -6.12
C ILE A 601 -11.65 16.14 -7.28
N THR A 602 -11.95 14.98 -7.88
CA THR A 602 -11.25 14.47 -9.07
C THR A 602 -11.43 15.41 -10.27
N ALA A 603 -12.67 15.86 -10.50
CA ALA A 603 -12.96 16.81 -11.55
C ALA A 603 -12.24 18.14 -11.32
N ALA A 604 -12.19 18.63 -10.07
CA ALA A 604 -11.45 19.83 -9.72
C ALA A 604 -9.92 19.65 -9.90
N GLY A 605 -9.36 18.51 -9.49
CA GLY A 605 -7.94 18.20 -9.70
C GLY A 605 -7.58 18.10 -11.18
N PHE A 606 -8.38 17.40 -11.98
CA PHE A 606 -8.21 17.34 -13.43
C PHE A 606 -8.30 18.74 -14.07
N ALA A 607 -9.29 19.52 -13.66
CA ALA A 607 -9.45 20.89 -14.16
C ALA A 607 -8.30 21.81 -13.75
N ALA A 608 -7.74 21.66 -12.57
CA ALA A 608 -6.56 22.39 -12.13
C ALA A 608 -5.33 22.04 -12.98
N ILE A 609 -5.10 20.76 -13.29
CA ILE A 609 -4.03 20.28 -14.17
C ILE A 609 -4.11 20.95 -15.55
N TRP A 610 -5.32 21.02 -16.12
CA TRP A 610 -5.56 21.57 -17.46
C TRP A 610 -5.92 23.06 -17.47
N HIS A 611 -5.90 23.73 -16.31
CA HIS A 611 -6.28 25.15 -16.16
C HIS A 611 -7.71 25.47 -16.65
N ILE A 612 -8.66 24.56 -16.43
CA ILE A 612 -10.08 24.71 -16.77
C ILE A 612 -10.81 25.29 -15.56
N LEU A 613 -10.70 26.61 -15.33
CA LEU A 613 -11.12 27.26 -14.09
C LEU A 613 -12.61 27.00 -13.73
N TRP A 614 -13.52 27.09 -14.71
CA TRP A 614 -14.94 26.85 -14.43
C TRP A 614 -15.21 25.44 -13.92
N LEU A 615 -14.54 24.43 -14.49
CA LEU A 615 -14.71 23.04 -14.07
C LEU A 615 -14.10 22.80 -12.68
N ALA A 616 -12.99 23.46 -12.35
CA ALA A 616 -12.41 23.41 -11.01
C ALA A 616 -13.40 23.96 -9.96
N ILE A 617 -14.02 25.09 -10.26
CA ILE A 617 -15.05 25.69 -9.38
C ILE A 617 -16.27 24.76 -9.26
N VAL A 618 -16.81 24.25 -10.35
CA VAL A 618 -17.95 23.32 -10.34
C VAL A 618 -17.64 22.07 -9.54
N GLY A 619 -16.46 21.47 -9.73
CA GLY A 619 -16.02 20.28 -8.97
C GLY A 619 -15.94 20.55 -7.46
N MET A 620 -15.30 21.64 -7.06
CA MET A 620 -15.17 22.01 -5.64
C MET A 620 -16.50 22.38 -5.00
N VAL A 621 -17.32 23.17 -5.69
CA VAL A 621 -18.67 23.54 -5.21
C VAL A 621 -19.56 22.29 -5.11
N GLY A 622 -19.50 21.39 -6.10
CA GLY A 622 -20.21 20.12 -6.06
C GLY A 622 -19.83 19.25 -4.86
N ALA A 623 -18.52 19.09 -4.62
CA ALA A 623 -18.02 18.36 -3.46
C ALA A 623 -18.46 19.01 -2.14
N PHE A 624 -18.41 20.34 -2.04
CA PHE A 624 -18.85 21.08 -0.86
C PHE A 624 -20.37 20.96 -0.63
N ILE A 625 -21.17 21.00 -1.68
CA ILE A 625 -22.63 20.77 -1.58
C ILE A 625 -22.90 19.37 -1.03
N VAL A 626 -22.24 18.33 -1.55
CA VAL A 626 -22.39 16.96 -1.03
C VAL A 626 -21.97 16.87 0.44
N PHE A 627 -20.88 17.55 0.82
CA PHE A 627 -20.45 17.63 2.22
C PHE A 627 -21.54 18.27 3.10
N LEU A 628 -22.13 19.39 2.68
CA LEU A 628 -23.23 20.03 3.43
C LEU A 628 -24.44 19.09 3.55
N PHE A 629 -24.88 18.46 2.47
CA PHE A 629 -25.97 17.49 2.54
C PHE A 629 -25.68 16.35 3.53
N ARG A 630 -24.44 15.86 3.55
CA ARG A 630 -24.02 14.83 4.52
C ARG A 630 -23.99 15.36 5.95
N ALA A 631 -23.52 16.59 6.17
CA ALA A 631 -23.42 17.19 7.49
C ALA A 631 -24.78 17.47 8.14
N TYR A 632 -25.78 17.79 7.34
CA TYR A 632 -27.15 18.04 7.80
C TYR A 632 -28.07 16.81 7.79
N ASN A 633 -27.58 15.66 7.29
CA ASN A 633 -28.37 14.43 7.27
C ASN A 633 -28.36 13.75 8.64
N ASN A 634 -29.50 13.63 9.28
CA ASN A 634 -29.66 12.93 10.57
C ASN A 634 -29.95 11.43 10.41
N ASP A 635 -30.31 10.96 9.20
CA ASP A 635 -30.65 9.56 8.93
C ASP A 635 -29.38 8.82 8.46
N VAL A 636 -28.42 8.65 9.37
CA VAL A 636 -27.09 8.11 9.08
C VAL A 636 -26.84 6.71 9.65
N ASP A 637 -27.73 6.25 10.52
CA ASP A 637 -27.58 5.02 11.29
C ASP A 637 -28.86 4.20 11.30
N TYR A 638 -28.75 2.92 11.65
CA TYR A 638 -29.87 2.01 11.86
C TYR A 638 -29.55 0.97 12.95
N TYR A 639 -30.58 0.30 13.45
CA TYR A 639 -30.42 -0.79 14.41
C TYR A 639 -30.75 -2.13 13.76
N VAL A 640 -29.82 -3.09 13.83
CA VAL A 640 -30.08 -4.49 13.50
C VAL A 640 -30.86 -5.09 14.66
N GLN A 641 -32.04 -5.62 14.39
CA GLN A 641 -32.92 -6.13 15.44
C GLN A 641 -32.43 -7.45 16.05
N PRO A 642 -32.72 -7.73 17.32
CA PRO A 642 -32.24 -8.93 18.01
C PRO A 642 -32.59 -10.24 17.31
N ASP A 643 -33.78 -10.33 16.71
CA ASP A 643 -34.23 -11.53 15.98
C ASP A 643 -33.40 -11.78 14.73
N GLU A 644 -32.99 -10.74 14.04
CA GLU A 644 -32.11 -10.83 12.87
C GLU A 644 -30.70 -11.25 13.30
N VAL A 645 -30.15 -10.65 14.36
CA VAL A 645 -28.85 -11.05 14.93
C VAL A 645 -28.91 -12.52 15.32
N ALA A 646 -29.95 -12.96 16.05
CA ALA A 646 -30.12 -14.33 16.45
C ALA A 646 -30.14 -15.31 15.26
N ARG A 647 -30.86 -14.95 14.20
CA ARG A 647 -30.95 -15.75 12.97
C ARG A 647 -29.56 -15.94 12.32
N ILE A 648 -28.79 -14.86 12.20
CA ILE A 648 -27.48 -14.86 11.58
C ILE A 648 -26.49 -15.68 12.42
N GLU A 649 -26.42 -15.45 13.73
CA GLU A 649 -25.50 -16.14 14.64
C GLU A 649 -25.81 -17.65 14.74
N ASN A 650 -27.10 -18.02 14.82
CA ASN A 650 -27.49 -19.43 14.88
C ASN A 650 -27.14 -20.17 13.57
N ALA A 651 -27.26 -19.52 12.41
CA ALA A 651 -26.85 -20.09 11.14
C ALA A 651 -25.35 -20.39 11.11
N HIS A 652 -24.52 -19.45 11.64
CA HIS A 652 -23.07 -19.63 11.73
C HIS A 652 -22.69 -20.77 12.71
N LEU A 653 -23.20 -20.73 13.94
CA LEU A 653 -22.87 -21.73 14.97
C LEU A 653 -23.31 -23.15 14.58
N ASN A 654 -24.42 -23.30 13.84
CA ASN A 654 -24.83 -24.58 13.31
C ASN A 654 -23.85 -25.16 12.27
N ASN A 655 -23.18 -24.30 11.52
CA ASN A 655 -22.15 -24.72 10.56
C ASN A 655 -20.84 -25.13 11.27
N VAL A 656 -20.43 -24.40 12.30
CA VAL A 656 -19.21 -24.71 13.09
C VAL A 656 -19.35 -26.03 13.86
N VAL A 657 -20.54 -26.33 14.40
CA VAL A 657 -20.78 -27.60 15.15
C VAL A 657 -20.85 -28.82 14.22
N ARG A 658 -21.09 -28.62 12.92
CA ARG A 658 -21.17 -29.72 11.94
C ARG A 658 -19.84 -29.99 11.20
N GLY A 659 -18.87 -29.09 11.29
CA GLY A 659 -17.51 -29.28 10.74
C GLY A 659 -16.57 -29.88 11.77
#